data_230809560c11a14e47d3c5c4c5987946
#
_entry.id   230809560c11a14e47d3c5c4c5987946
#
_cell.length_a   1.000
_cell.length_b   1.000
_cell.length_c   1.000
_cell.angle_alpha   90.00
_cell.angle_beta   90.00
_cell.angle_gamma   90.00
#
_symmetry.space_group_name_H-M   'P 1'
#
loop_
_entity.id
_entity.type
_entity.pdbx_description
1 polymer ?
#
loop_
_entity_poly.entity_id
_entity_poly.type
_entity_poly.pdbx_seq_one_letter_code
_entity_poly.pdbx_strand_id
1 'polypeptide(L)'
;MTIDAYLKTTVVTPPAGTVFAQGSSWKYKDDNQAQVAQWKDTSFDTSAWSSGNGPLGYGDPVTTIIGSGLATAYFTKDFTVNLADLSSSMELGVMRDDGVVVYVNGEEVVRDNMPAGVITHNTFSSTIVDGAAETTYNTFIIPKTKFVQGNNRISIEVHNRDLTSSDLKMDAYLKNSTVVIPPVYTCTGTHISCFTSIVPTTQTSKLIIPAEHRFQMILKEGDAYTEGGGLVGGLNDFTGYVAKNASSVDGYLSVNHETNPGGVTMAEINYNPSSKLWALTKSRGVDFSGTSLVQTIRNCSGGVTPWGTIVTAEESVTGNDTNADGYHDYGWLVEINPVTAQVMSHNPAGTKDKLWQMGIMNHENVVINNTGTIAYYGEDGGTHMVYKYVMDTPNNLSSGNLYVLKLDQGLSSGNPVTTTATWVQVPNKIQADQNNTTALAQSLGGTSFNGIEDIEISPLDGKIYFTAKGLSKVYRMQDNGMTASQVEVFVGGSSTQYSFNTAQGIKTEAWGSGNDNLTFDELGNLWVLQDGGKNYIWVVAPDHTAANPKVRLFASMPAGSEPTGLTFTPDHKFGFFSIQHPNATIDTDIDATGNVINYKGKSATMVVALQQFLGTAAVLETTETIKETEVTVSPNPTSGLVKINSAKALKNLHMTAYSMDGKIVYQKKFTGNNSSIDLDFTSQLQTSRVLMLNIEAEGFQKTVKILKK
;
A
#
# COMPACT_ATOMS: atom_id res chain seq x y z
N MET A 1 75.59 -0.52 11.67
CA MET A 1 74.26 -0.91 12.22
C MET A 1 73.25 -0.56 11.15
N THR A 2 72.90 -1.53 10.32
CA THR A 2 71.94 -1.36 9.21
C THR A 2 70.61 -1.73 9.76
N ILE A 3 69.62 -0.79 9.73
CA ILE A 3 68.23 -1.05 10.14
C ILE A 3 67.46 -1.38 8.88
N ASP A 4 67.12 -2.65 8.68
CA ASP A 4 66.17 -3.08 7.66
C ASP A 4 64.73 -2.87 8.19
N ALA A 5 64.05 -1.84 7.70
CA ALA A 5 62.64 -1.61 7.96
C ALA A 5 61.80 -2.41 6.95
N TYR A 6 61.27 -3.52 7.40
CA TYR A 6 60.21 -4.27 6.67
C TYR A 6 58.87 -3.53 6.80
N LEU A 7 58.40 -2.91 5.73
CA LEU A 7 57.02 -2.46 5.59
C LEU A 7 56.14 -3.70 5.41
N LYS A 8 55.47 -4.12 6.49
CA LYS A 8 54.42 -5.15 6.45
C LYS A 8 53.16 -4.49 5.91
N THR A 9 52.91 -4.61 4.62
CA THR A 9 51.60 -4.27 4.07
C THR A 9 50.54 -5.27 4.62
N THR A 10 49.77 -4.82 5.56
CA THR A 10 48.56 -5.55 5.95
C THR A 10 47.59 -5.49 4.75
N VAL A 11 47.42 -6.60 4.05
CA VAL A 11 46.32 -6.78 3.10
C VAL A 11 45.05 -6.79 3.92
N VAL A 12 44.33 -5.67 3.95
CA VAL A 12 42.97 -5.61 4.51
C VAL A 12 42.08 -6.33 3.51
N THR A 13 41.68 -7.55 3.83
CA THR A 13 40.66 -8.26 3.08
C THR A 13 39.35 -7.50 3.22
N PRO A 14 38.65 -7.12 2.13
CA PRO A 14 37.36 -6.47 2.21
C PRO A 14 36.36 -7.34 2.97
N PRO A 15 35.42 -6.76 3.70
CA PRO A 15 34.32 -7.51 4.36
C PRO A 15 33.61 -8.44 3.36
N ALA A 16 33.16 -9.60 3.84
CA ALA A 16 32.41 -10.55 3.02
C ALA A 16 31.21 -9.86 2.33
N GLY A 17 31.04 -10.12 1.02
CA GLY A 17 29.98 -9.49 0.22
C GLY A 17 30.36 -8.14 -0.41
N THR A 18 31.59 -7.67 -0.26
CA THR A 18 32.08 -6.47 -0.95
C THR A 18 32.60 -6.84 -2.35
N VAL A 19 32.04 -6.18 -3.39
CA VAL A 19 32.50 -6.33 -4.79
C VAL A 19 33.74 -5.45 -5.02
N PHE A 20 33.68 -4.17 -4.63
CA PHE A 20 34.85 -3.29 -4.55
C PHE A 20 34.66 -2.31 -3.39
N ALA A 21 35.78 -1.96 -2.75
CA ALA A 21 35.81 -1.11 -1.56
C ALA A 21 36.07 0.36 -1.90
N GLN A 22 35.84 1.23 -0.93
CA GLN A 22 36.29 2.62 -0.91
C GLN A 22 37.81 2.67 -1.17
N GLY A 23 38.28 3.74 -1.82
CA GLY A 23 39.67 3.92 -2.13
C GLY A 23 40.19 2.98 -3.23
N SER A 24 39.35 2.23 -3.91
CA SER A 24 39.75 1.33 -4.99
C SER A 24 40.23 2.10 -6.24
N SER A 25 40.94 1.41 -7.13
CA SER A 25 41.47 2.02 -8.35
C SER A 25 40.42 2.21 -9.42
N TRP A 26 40.44 3.35 -10.09
CA TRP A 26 39.57 3.74 -11.19
C TRP A 26 40.36 4.13 -12.42
N LYS A 27 39.79 3.93 -13.61
CA LYS A 27 40.17 4.61 -14.83
C LYS A 27 39.43 5.94 -14.88
N TYR A 28 40.12 7.03 -15.30
CA TYR A 28 39.47 8.33 -15.37
C TYR A 28 39.91 9.15 -16.59
N LYS A 29 39.07 10.10 -16.98
CA LYS A 29 39.25 11.05 -18.07
C LYS A 29 38.88 12.44 -17.58
N ASP A 30 39.87 13.33 -17.60
CA ASP A 30 39.82 14.67 -17.01
C ASP A 30 40.34 15.75 -17.98
N ASP A 31 40.11 15.57 -19.27
CA ASP A 31 40.54 16.48 -20.34
C ASP A 31 39.47 17.53 -20.73
N ASN A 32 38.42 17.65 -19.95
CA ASN A 32 37.29 18.54 -20.18
C ASN A 32 36.67 18.41 -21.57
N GLN A 33 36.63 17.19 -22.12
CA GLN A 33 36.01 16.87 -23.39
C GLN A 33 34.85 15.89 -23.23
N ALA A 34 33.77 16.11 -24.02
CA ALA A 34 32.66 15.18 -24.07
C ALA A 34 33.14 13.80 -24.55
N GLN A 35 32.73 12.76 -23.85
CA GLN A 35 33.00 11.39 -24.24
C GLN A 35 31.95 10.90 -25.24
N VAL A 36 32.32 9.95 -26.10
CA VAL A 36 31.37 9.27 -26.99
C VAL A 36 30.32 8.48 -26.16
N ALA A 37 29.12 8.31 -26.69
CA ALA A 37 28.03 7.67 -25.91
C ALA A 37 28.39 6.28 -25.37
N GLN A 38 29.23 5.55 -26.06
CA GLN A 38 29.70 4.20 -25.72
C GLN A 38 30.74 4.12 -24.60
N TRP A 39 31.26 5.26 -24.08
CA TRP A 39 32.29 5.26 -23.04
C TRP A 39 31.91 4.44 -21.78
N LYS A 40 30.65 4.27 -21.53
CA LYS A 40 30.05 3.54 -20.40
C LYS A 40 29.82 2.05 -20.67
N ASP A 41 29.97 1.59 -21.93
CA ASP A 41 29.74 0.20 -22.30
C ASP A 41 30.95 -0.68 -21.96
N THR A 42 30.71 -1.93 -21.60
CA THR A 42 31.77 -2.90 -21.25
C THR A 42 32.76 -3.16 -22.37
N SER A 43 32.35 -2.95 -23.64
CA SER A 43 33.17 -3.13 -24.84
C SER A 43 34.07 -1.93 -25.16
N PHE A 44 33.84 -0.76 -24.51
CA PHE A 44 34.65 0.44 -24.78
C PHE A 44 36.06 0.31 -24.20
N ASP A 45 37.10 0.61 -25.02
CA ASP A 45 38.47 0.52 -24.61
C ASP A 45 38.87 1.75 -23.80
N THR A 46 39.14 1.56 -22.51
CA THR A 46 39.64 2.58 -21.57
C THR A 46 41.14 2.47 -21.29
N SER A 47 41.92 1.71 -22.11
CA SER A 47 43.36 1.49 -21.89
C SER A 47 44.17 2.78 -21.91
N ALA A 48 43.75 3.76 -22.72
CA ALA A 48 44.37 5.09 -22.83
C ALA A 48 43.96 6.06 -21.71
N TRP A 49 42.99 5.69 -20.84
CA TRP A 49 42.59 6.52 -19.71
C TRP A 49 43.59 6.45 -18.57
N SER A 50 43.79 7.56 -17.85
CA SER A 50 44.61 7.59 -16.63
C SER A 50 44.02 6.65 -15.56
N SER A 51 44.86 6.31 -14.57
CA SER A 51 44.42 5.44 -13.44
C SER A 51 44.81 6.07 -12.12
N GLY A 52 43.95 5.95 -11.13
CA GLY A 52 44.20 6.42 -9.78
C GLY A 52 43.31 5.75 -8.74
N ASN A 53 43.72 5.84 -7.48
CA ASN A 53 42.95 5.34 -6.35
C ASN A 53 42.01 6.42 -5.81
N GLY A 54 40.81 6.01 -5.35
CA GLY A 54 39.88 6.91 -4.70
C GLY A 54 40.35 7.44 -3.33
N PRO A 55 39.84 8.59 -2.89
CA PRO A 55 39.11 9.59 -3.64
C PRO A 55 39.93 10.24 -4.73
N LEU A 56 39.34 10.47 -5.89
CA LEU A 56 39.92 11.18 -7.02
C LEU A 56 39.28 12.56 -7.12
N GLY A 57 40.06 13.60 -7.44
CA GLY A 57 39.53 14.96 -7.54
C GLY A 57 40.59 16.03 -7.54
N TYR A 58 40.18 17.26 -7.29
CA TYR A 58 41.04 18.42 -7.08
C TYR A 58 40.39 19.39 -6.09
N GLY A 59 41.19 20.34 -5.56
CA GLY A 59 40.74 21.37 -4.61
C GLY A 59 40.75 20.90 -3.17
N ASP A 60 40.18 19.79 -2.90
CA ASP A 60 40.07 19.14 -1.62
C ASP A 60 41.10 18.03 -1.36
N PRO A 61 41.31 17.56 -0.13
CA PRO A 61 42.14 16.39 0.13
C PRO A 61 41.63 15.15 -0.60
N VAL A 62 42.42 14.64 -1.53
CA VAL A 62 42.14 13.44 -2.33
C VAL A 62 43.36 12.54 -2.42
N THR A 63 43.21 11.27 -2.75
CA THR A 63 44.33 10.33 -2.96
C THR A 63 44.96 10.53 -4.34
N THR A 64 44.10 10.75 -5.35
CA THR A 64 44.58 11.01 -6.73
C THR A 64 44.10 12.38 -7.18
N ILE A 65 45.06 13.26 -7.50
CA ILE A 65 44.78 14.59 -8.05
C ILE A 65 44.54 14.45 -9.56
N ILE A 66 43.40 14.95 -10.04
CA ILE A 66 43.01 15.02 -11.46
C ILE A 66 43.09 16.48 -11.98
N GLY A 67 42.85 16.69 -13.26
CA GLY A 67 42.75 18.01 -13.86
C GLY A 67 41.70 18.89 -13.21
N SER A 68 41.92 20.20 -13.15
CA SER A 68 40.98 21.18 -12.57
C SER A 68 40.24 21.97 -13.66
N GLY A 69 39.15 22.69 -13.28
CA GLY A 69 38.39 23.53 -14.19
C GLY A 69 37.50 22.70 -15.16
N LEU A 70 37.03 21.56 -14.71
CA LEU A 70 36.25 20.64 -15.50
C LEU A 70 34.72 20.97 -15.38
N ALA A 71 34.00 20.87 -16.50
CA ALA A 71 32.53 20.78 -16.43
C ALA A 71 32.13 19.42 -15.92
N THR A 72 32.81 18.37 -16.43
CA THR A 72 32.53 16.96 -16.08
C THR A 72 33.81 16.14 -16.08
N ALA A 73 34.00 15.30 -15.09
CA ALA A 73 35.00 14.25 -15.03
C ALA A 73 34.36 12.87 -15.19
N TYR A 74 35.03 11.95 -15.90
CA TYR A 74 34.50 10.61 -16.19
C TYR A 74 35.37 9.55 -15.54
N PHE A 75 34.75 8.56 -14.94
CA PHE A 75 35.40 7.47 -14.23
C PHE A 75 34.79 6.12 -14.64
N THR A 76 35.62 5.09 -14.83
CA THR A 76 35.16 3.73 -15.09
C THR A 76 35.91 2.72 -14.25
N LYS A 77 35.21 1.63 -13.91
CA LYS A 77 35.82 0.49 -13.24
C LYS A 77 35.21 -0.80 -13.77
N ASP A 78 36.09 -1.68 -14.26
CA ASP A 78 35.72 -3.04 -14.63
C ASP A 78 35.89 -3.94 -13.42
N PHE A 79 34.93 -4.84 -13.22
CA PHE A 79 34.90 -5.81 -12.13
C PHE A 79 34.18 -7.09 -12.55
N THR A 80 34.48 -8.18 -11.86
CA THR A 80 33.86 -9.48 -12.14
C THR A 80 32.97 -9.89 -10.99
N VAL A 81 31.77 -10.38 -11.28
CA VAL A 81 30.86 -10.94 -10.30
C VAL A 81 30.45 -12.36 -10.67
N ASN A 82 30.23 -13.18 -9.64
CA ASN A 82 29.43 -14.38 -9.75
C ASN A 82 28.04 -14.03 -9.20
N LEU A 83 27.02 -14.12 -10.05
CA LEU A 83 25.66 -13.76 -9.66
C LEU A 83 25.13 -14.55 -8.46
N ALA A 84 25.66 -15.77 -8.23
CA ALA A 84 25.28 -16.57 -7.07
C ALA A 84 25.70 -15.93 -5.73
N ASP A 85 26.76 -15.12 -5.75
CA ASP A 85 27.32 -14.48 -4.54
C ASP A 85 26.69 -13.11 -4.25
N LEU A 86 25.88 -12.59 -5.18
CA LEU A 86 25.16 -11.32 -4.99
C LEU A 86 23.84 -11.53 -4.28
N SER A 87 23.52 -10.63 -3.34
CA SER A 87 22.15 -10.51 -2.79
C SER A 87 21.16 -10.02 -3.86
N SER A 88 19.87 -10.00 -3.56
CA SER A 88 18.82 -9.52 -4.48
C SER A 88 19.01 -8.07 -4.89
N SER A 89 19.72 -7.30 -4.06
CA SER A 89 20.12 -5.92 -4.29
C SER A 89 21.55 -5.68 -3.85
N MET A 90 22.18 -4.67 -4.44
CA MET A 90 23.51 -4.21 -4.11
C MET A 90 23.43 -2.79 -3.55
N GLU A 91 24.24 -2.47 -2.55
CA GLU A 91 24.41 -1.12 -2.05
C GLU A 91 25.60 -0.48 -2.74
N LEU A 92 25.35 0.59 -3.49
CA LEU A 92 26.33 1.46 -4.09
C LEU A 92 26.45 2.72 -3.23
N GLY A 93 27.62 2.96 -2.64
CA GLY A 93 27.94 4.24 -2.01
C GLY A 93 28.78 5.09 -2.93
N VAL A 94 28.39 6.34 -3.12
CA VAL A 94 29.10 7.31 -3.96
C VAL A 94 29.39 8.58 -3.16
N MET A 95 30.66 8.92 -3.01
CA MET A 95 31.12 10.23 -2.60
C MET A 95 31.22 11.08 -3.86
N ARG A 96 30.60 12.24 -3.87
CA ARG A 96 30.57 13.10 -5.05
C ARG A 96 30.52 14.58 -4.66
N ASP A 97 31.10 15.39 -5.50
CA ASP A 97 31.12 16.85 -5.44
C ASP A 97 31.18 17.39 -6.88
N ASP A 98 30.10 17.98 -7.46
CA ASP A 98 28.76 18.31 -6.93
C ASP A 98 27.67 17.27 -7.29
N GLY A 99 27.46 17.03 -8.57
CA GLY A 99 26.42 16.15 -9.12
C GLY A 99 26.98 14.87 -9.72
N VAL A 100 26.20 13.81 -9.79
CA VAL A 100 26.65 12.52 -10.31
C VAL A 100 25.60 11.79 -11.13
N VAL A 101 26.05 11.12 -12.20
CA VAL A 101 25.27 10.08 -12.89
C VAL A 101 26.10 8.79 -12.91
N VAL A 102 25.46 7.67 -12.57
CA VAL A 102 26.12 6.36 -12.53
C VAL A 102 25.43 5.41 -13.50
N TYR A 103 26.24 4.66 -14.22
CA TYR A 103 25.82 3.63 -15.16
C TYR A 103 26.41 2.27 -14.76
N VAL A 104 25.63 1.21 -14.94
CA VAL A 104 26.10 -0.17 -14.88
C VAL A 104 25.87 -0.83 -16.24
N ASN A 105 26.93 -1.34 -16.86
CA ASN A 105 26.89 -1.96 -18.18
C ASN A 105 26.22 -1.09 -19.27
N GLY A 106 26.43 0.25 -19.19
CA GLY A 106 25.86 1.22 -20.12
C GLY A 106 24.48 1.76 -19.75
N GLU A 107 23.77 1.15 -18.80
CA GLU A 107 22.46 1.59 -18.34
C GLU A 107 22.56 2.53 -17.13
N GLU A 108 21.87 3.68 -17.16
CA GLU A 108 21.80 4.61 -16.04
C GLU A 108 21.09 3.98 -14.86
N VAL A 109 21.73 3.96 -13.70
CA VAL A 109 21.20 3.37 -12.46
C VAL A 109 21.04 4.37 -11.31
N VAL A 110 21.78 5.47 -11.35
CA VAL A 110 21.73 6.55 -10.34
C VAL A 110 21.87 7.89 -11.01
N ARG A 111 21.08 8.84 -10.56
CA ARG A 111 21.21 10.25 -10.86
C ARG A 111 20.97 11.04 -9.57
N ASP A 112 21.98 11.77 -9.10
CA ASP A 112 21.88 12.53 -7.85
C ASP A 112 22.46 13.93 -8.03
N ASN A 113 21.74 14.93 -7.53
CA ASN A 113 22.04 16.36 -7.68
C ASN A 113 22.22 16.82 -9.15
N MET A 114 21.49 16.19 -10.07
CA MET A 114 21.51 16.52 -11.50
C MET A 114 20.08 16.89 -11.99
N PRO A 115 19.97 17.77 -12.98
CA PRO A 115 18.67 18.12 -13.57
C PRO A 115 18.03 16.91 -14.29
N ALA A 116 16.69 16.97 -14.47
CA ALA A 116 15.97 16.01 -15.29
C ALA A 116 16.28 16.21 -16.80
N GLY A 117 16.05 15.16 -17.60
CA GLY A 117 16.27 15.18 -19.04
C GLY A 117 17.64 14.64 -19.47
N VAL A 118 18.07 15.03 -20.66
CA VAL A 118 19.33 14.54 -21.24
C VAL A 118 20.52 15.21 -20.55
N ILE A 119 21.44 14.38 -20.05
CA ILE A 119 22.70 14.86 -19.48
C ILE A 119 23.76 14.89 -20.59
N THR A 120 24.51 15.96 -20.64
CA THR A 120 25.63 16.19 -21.56
C THR A 120 26.85 16.60 -20.78
N HIS A 121 28.03 16.56 -21.40
CA HIS A 121 29.28 17.01 -20.78
C HIS A 121 29.19 18.41 -20.13
N ASN A 122 28.40 19.33 -20.71
CA ASN A 122 28.23 20.69 -20.20
C ASN A 122 26.97 20.85 -19.32
N THR A 123 26.35 19.79 -18.89
CA THR A 123 25.23 19.85 -17.92
C THR A 123 25.84 20.01 -16.52
N PHE A 124 25.57 21.13 -15.88
CA PHE A 124 25.98 21.37 -14.50
C PHE A 124 25.06 20.73 -13.47
N SER A 125 25.56 20.52 -12.26
CA SER A 125 24.78 20.03 -11.14
C SER A 125 23.64 20.99 -10.78
N SER A 126 22.59 20.48 -10.11
CA SER A 126 21.42 21.26 -9.71
C SER A 126 21.74 22.26 -8.59
N THR A 127 22.56 21.84 -7.64
CA THR A 127 22.97 22.65 -6.47
C THR A 127 24.44 22.40 -6.15
N ILE A 128 25.06 23.36 -5.46
CA ILE A 128 26.39 23.16 -4.90
C ILE A 128 26.36 22.14 -3.76
N VAL A 129 27.42 21.35 -3.65
CA VAL A 129 27.70 20.50 -2.48
C VAL A 129 28.88 21.13 -1.76
N ASP A 130 28.81 21.24 -0.42
CA ASP A 130 29.80 21.99 0.37
C ASP A 130 30.01 21.32 1.74
N GLY A 131 31.23 21.44 2.27
CA GLY A 131 31.59 21.05 3.62
C GLY A 131 31.50 19.54 3.90
N ALA A 132 30.79 19.12 4.94
CA ALA A 132 30.71 17.72 5.32
C ALA A 132 30.03 16.83 4.26
N ALA A 133 29.21 17.39 3.39
CA ALA A 133 28.51 16.67 2.34
C ALA A 133 29.48 16.15 1.25
N GLU A 134 30.59 16.85 0.97
CA GLU A 134 31.61 16.45 0.01
C GLU A 134 32.37 15.18 0.39
N THR A 135 32.36 14.83 1.68
CA THR A 135 33.05 13.65 2.21
C THR A 135 32.08 12.52 2.57
N THR A 136 30.78 12.71 2.29
CA THR A 136 29.74 11.75 2.61
C THR A 136 29.48 10.79 1.45
N TYR A 137 29.42 9.50 1.73
CA TYR A 137 28.97 8.51 0.76
C TYR A 137 27.44 8.49 0.74
N ASN A 138 26.86 8.96 -0.36
CA ASN A 138 25.43 8.82 -0.63
C ASN A 138 25.15 7.39 -1.07
N THR A 139 24.17 6.71 -0.46
CA THR A 139 23.91 5.29 -0.69
C THR A 139 22.69 5.07 -1.60
N PHE A 140 22.85 4.19 -2.58
CA PHE A 140 21.84 3.84 -3.57
C PHE A 140 21.69 2.33 -3.65
N ILE A 141 20.46 1.86 -3.85
CA ILE A 141 20.16 0.44 -3.97
C ILE A 141 20.01 0.07 -5.44
N ILE A 142 20.90 -0.80 -5.92
CA ILE A 142 20.94 -1.25 -7.32
C ILE A 142 20.41 -2.67 -7.39
N PRO A 143 19.39 -2.97 -8.21
CA PRO A 143 18.89 -4.33 -8.41
C PRO A 143 19.97 -5.27 -8.96
N LYS A 144 20.03 -6.50 -8.44
CA LYS A 144 20.93 -7.55 -8.96
C LYS A 144 20.79 -7.76 -10.48
N THR A 145 19.61 -7.52 -11.03
CA THR A 145 19.31 -7.68 -12.46
C THR A 145 20.09 -6.71 -13.37
N LYS A 146 20.74 -5.69 -12.82
CA LYS A 146 21.62 -4.77 -13.56
C LYS A 146 23.03 -5.34 -13.80
N PHE A 147 23.38 -6.44 -13.13
CA PHE A 147 24.66 -7.10 -13.27
C PHE A 147 24.53 -8.37 -14.12
N VAL A 148 25.60 -8.73 -14.81
CA VAL A 148 25.70 -9.96 -15.60
C VAL A 148 26.73 -10.92 -14.99
N GLN A 149 26.58 -12.21 -15.24
CA GLN A 149 27.60 -13.18 -14.84
C GLN A 149 28.94 -12.88 -15.53
N GLY A 150 29.99 -12.78 -14.75
CA GLY A 150 31.32 -12.44 -15.25
C GLY A 150 31.61 -10.93 -15.23
N ASN A 151 32.10 -10.39 -16.32
CA ASN A 151 32.62 -9.02 -16.39
C ASN A 151 31.48 -7.99 -16.45
N ASN A 152 31.60 -6.97 -15.63
CA ASN A 152 30.72 -5.82 -15.56
C ASN A 152 31.55 -4.54 -15.55
N ARG A 153 30.94 -3.43 -15.95
CA ARG A 153 31.50 -2.09 -15.85
C ARG A 153 30.55 -1.17 -15.07
N ILE A 154 31.12 -0.45 -14.10
CA ILE A 154 30.48 0.74 -13.54
C ILE A 154 31.13 1.96 -14.12
N SER A 155 30.36 2.93 -14.57
CA SER A 155 30.81 4.18 -15.15
C SER A 155 30.13 5.34 -14.40
N ILE A 156 30.90 6.35 -14.04
CA ILE A 156 30.47 7.49 -13.23
C ILE A 156 30.91 8.76 -13.94
N GLU A 157 29.96 9.70 -14.13
CA GLU A 157 30.28 11.06 -14.49
C GLU A 157 29.92 11.98 -13.31
N VAL A 158 30.91 12.83 -12.93
CA VAL A 158 30.74 13.83 -11.87
C VAL A 158 30.77 15.21 -12.50
N HIS A 159 29.72 15.98 -12.20
CA HIS A 159 29.48 17.29 -12.80
C HIS A 159 29.61 18.38 -11.76
N ASN A 160 30.43 19.39 -12.08
CA ASN A 160 30.54 20.59 -11.27
C ASN A 160 29.27 21.45 -11.33
N ARG A 161 29.13 22.34 -10.35
CA ARG A 161 28.09 23.36 -10.33
C ARG A 161 28.25 24.40 -11.44
N ASP A 162 29.49 24.72 -11.76
CA ASP A 162 29.90 25.58 -12.88
C ASP A 162 31.42 25.44 -13.16
N LEU A 163 31.95 26.14 -14.17
CA LEU A 163 33.35 26.09 -14.53
C LEU A 163 34.30 26.83 -13.55
N THR A 164 33.76 27.53 -12.57
CA THR A 164 34.53 28.25 -11.54
C THR A 164 34.61 27.49 -10.23
N SER A 165 34.05 26.26 -10.16
CA SER A 165 34.16 25.41 -8.99
C SER A 165 35.62 25.19 -8.60
N SER A 166 35.92 25.35 -7.30
CA SER A 166 37.29 25.24 -6.74
C SER A 166 37.73 23.78 -6.59
N ASP A 167 36.81 22.86 -6.65
CA ASP A 167 37.00 21.45 -6.28
C ASP A 167 36.10 20.50 -7.10
N LEU A 168 36.40 19.23 -7.03
CA LEU A 168 35.59 18.09 -7.51
C LEU A 168 36.10 16.83 -6.81
N LYS A 169 35.22 15.95 -6.40
CA LYS A 169 35.59 14.73 -5.69
C LYS A 169 34.77 13.54 -6.10
N MET A 170 35.39 12.37 -6.22
CA MET A 170 34.71 11.09 -6.48
C MET A 170 35.42 9.95 -5.77
N ASP A 171 34.62 9.12 -5.05
CA ASP A 171 34.96 7.75 -4.68
C ASP A 171 33.70 6.92 -4.61
N ALA A 172 33.80 5.60 -4.75
CA ALA A 172 32.66 4.73 -4.64
C ALA A 172 33.02 3.33 -4.14
N TYR A 173 32.01 2.64 -3.56
CA TYR A 173 32.08 1.23 -3.20
C TYR A 173 30.82 0.50 -3.65
N LEU A 174 30.92 -0.82 -3.84
CA LEU A 174 29.80 -1.70 -4.15
C LEU A 174 29.85 -2.94 -3.25
N LYS A 175 28.78 -3.22 -2.55
CA LYS A 175 28.65 -4.40 -1.67
C LYS A 175 27.25 -4.99 -1.72
N ASN A 176 27.09 -6.21 -1.21
CA ASN A 176 25.78 -6.79 -0.98
C ASN A 176 24.94 -5.90 -0.05
N SER A 177 23.67 -5.68 -0.42
CA SER A 177 22.71 -4.98 0.41
C SER A 177 21.87 -5.96 1.23
N THR A 178 21.46 -5.54 2.40
CA THR A 178 20.43 -6.23 3.19
C THR A 178 19.01 -5.78 2.80
N VAL A 179 18.88 -4.74 1.97
CA VAL A 179 17.58 -4.28 1.46
C VAL A 179 17.09 -5.26 0.42
N VAL A 180 15.97 -5.90 0.68
CA VAL A 180 15.28 -6.74 -0.30
C VAL A 180 14.52 -5.82 -1.25
N ILE A 181 14.86 -5.86 -2.56
CA ILE A 181 14.07 -5.15 -3.57
C ILE A 181 12.81 -5.97 -3.82
N PRO A 182 11.62 -5.44 -3.51
CA PRO A 182 10.39 -6.16 -3.78
C PRO A 182 10.22 -6.38 -5.29
N PRO A 183 9.63 -7.51 -5.71
CA PRO A 183 9.38 -7.77 -7.12
C PRO A 183 8.52 -6.65 -7.71
N VAL A 184 8.84 -6.21 -8.93
CA VAL A 184 7.96 -5.29 -9.68
C VAL A 184 6.71 -6.08 -10.05
N TYR A 185 5.59 -5.74 -9.42
CA TYR A 185 4.30 -6.33 -9.74
C TYR A 185 3.72 -5.62 -10.95
N THR A 186 3.69 -6.30 -12.08
CA THR A 186 3.04 -5.79 -13.31
C THR A 186 1.59 -6.25 -13.35
N CYS A 187 0.69 -5.29 -13.29
CA CYS A 187 -0.73 -5.54 -13.38
C CYS A 187 -1.14 -5.82 -14.83
N THR A 188 -1.39 -7.07 -15.17
CA THR A 188 -1.86 -7.49 -16.51
C THR A 188 -3.22 -8.17 -16.50
N GLY A 189 -3.87 -8.27 -15.33
CA GLY A 189 -5.06 -9.07 -15.10
C GLY A 189 -6.34 -8.27 -14.83
N THR A 190 -7.37 -9.01 -14.48
CA THR A 190 -8.71 -8.51 -14.12
C THR A 190 -9.02 -8.67 -12.63
N HIS A 191 -8.11 -9.23 -11.87
CA HIS A 191 -8.24 -9.53 -10.46
C HIS A 191 -8.04 -8.28 -9.60
N ILE A 192 -8.77 -8.16 -8.49
CA ILE A 192 -8.71 -6.99 -7.58
C ILE A 192 -7.30 -6.75 -7.01
N SER A 193 -6.49 -7.80 -6.82
CA SER A 193 -5.12 -7.66 -6.34
C SER A 193 -4.13 -7.14 -7.40
N CYS A 194 -4.62 -6.79 -8.59
CA CYS A 194 -3.83 -6.24 -9.67
C CYS A 194 -3.62 -4.74 -9.48
N PHE A 195 -2.57 -4.33 -8.76
CA PHE A 195 -2.28 -2.92 -8.47
C PHE A 195 -0.80 -2.66 -8.19
N THR A 196 -0.40 -1.41 -8.40
CA THR A 196 0.84 -0.82 -7.87
C THR A 196 0.53 -0.20 -6.51
N SER A 197 1.38 -0.44 -5.50
CA SER A 197 1.15 0.09 -4.15
C SER A 197 1.01 1.61 -4.15
N ILE A 198 0.14 2.13 -3.29
CA ILE A 198 0.08 3.57 -3.03
C ILE A 198 1.38 4.05 -2.37
N VAL A 199 1.68 5.33 -2.49
CA VAL A 199 2.77 5.96 -1.73
C VAL A 199 2.32 6.10 -0.28
N PRO A 200 3.14 5.65 0.71
CA PRO A 200 2.82 5.84 2.12
C PRO A 200 2.50 7.30 2.45
N THR A 201 1.45 7.52 3.19
CA THR A 201 0.99 8.85 3.56
C THR A 201 0.33 8.85 4.93
N THR A 202 0.25 10.00 5.58
CA THR A 202 -0.69 10.20 6.68
C THR A 202 -2.11 10.22 6.15
N GLN A 203 -3.08 9.87 6.99
CA GLN A 203 -4.50 9.99 6.63
C GLN A 203 -4.83 11.41 6.17
N THR A 204 -5.57 11.53 5.09
CA THR A 204 -6.02 12.80 4.48
C THR A 204 -7.54 12.93 4.57
N SER A 205 -8.14 13.87 3.86
CA SER A 205 -9.60 13.94 3.71
C SER A 205 -10.19 12.94 2.72
N LYS A 206 -9.37 12.06 2.13
CA LYS A 206 -9.78 11.16 1.05
C LYS A 206 -9.44 9.71 1.35
N LEU A 207 -10.24 8.80 0.81
CA LEU A 207 -9.85 7.42 0.61
C LEU A 207 -8.80 7.37 -0.51
N ILE A 208 -7.57 6.95 -0.18
CA ILE A 208 -6.48 6.80 -1.14
C ILE A 208 -6.33 5.34 -1.48
N ILE A 209 -6.53 5.00 -2.75
CA ILE A 209 -6.40 3.65 -3.32
C ILE A 209 -5.49 3.70 -4.56
N PRO A 210 -5.01 2.55 -5.07
CA PRO A 210 -4.18 2.49 -6.27
C PRO A 210 -4.86 3.14 -7.48
N ALA A 211 -4.06 3.75 -8.36
CA ALA A 211 -4.56 4.43 -9.55
C ALA A 211 -5.31 3.49 -10.50
N GLU A 212 -5.08 2.19 -10.42
CA GLU A 212 -5.76 1.15 -11.19
C GLU A 212 -7.21 0.91 -10.73
N HIS A 213 -7.58 1.40 -9.53
CA HIS A 213 -8.87 1.15 -8.88
C HIS A 213 -9.76 2.39 -8.84
N ARG A 214 -11.03 2.13 -8.57
CA ARG A 214 -12.05 3.10 -8.19
C ARG A 214 -12.86 2.54 -7.04
N PHE A 215 -13.58 3.41 -6.35
CA PHE A 215 -14.55 3.01 -5.33
C PHE A 215 -15.90 3.67 -5.59
N GLN A 216 -16.95 3.08 -5.03
CA GLN A 216 -18.31 3.62 -5.02
C GLN A 216 -18.91 3.45 -3.62
N MET A 217 -19.52 4.48 -3.09
CA MET A 217 -20.29 4.39 -1.83
C MET A 217 -21.62 3.67 -2.08
N ILE A 218 -21.90 2.66 -1.26
CA ILE A 218 -23.13 1.83 -1.36
C ILE A 218 -24.14 2.24 -0.29
N LEU A 219 -23.69 2.39 0.95
CA LEU A 219 -24.51 2.72 2.13
C LEU A 219 -23.76 3.74 2.99
N LYS A 220 -24.52 4.58 3.68
CA LYS A 220 -23.99 5.50 4.67
C LYS A 220 -24.88 5.54 5.91
N GLU A 221 -24.27 5.71 7.06
CA GLU A 221 -24.95 5.95 8.32
C GLU A 221 -26.00 7.06 8.20
N GLY A 222 -27.22 6.75 8.64
CA GLY A 222 -28.37 7.65 8.59
C GLY A 222 -29.13 7.66 7.27
N ASP A 223 -28.74 6.86 6.29
CA ASP A 223 -29.58 6.62 5.10
C ASP A 223 -30.87 5.90 5.54
N ALA A 224 -32.01 6.31 4.97
CA ALA A 224 -33.27 5.64 5.25
C ALA A 224 -33.30 4.25 4.63
N TYR A 225 -33.76 3.26 5.39
CA TYR A 225 -34.04 1.94 4.80
C TYR A 225 -35.14 2.02 3.76
N THR A 226 -35.03 1.21 2.72
CA THR A 226 -36.04 1.13 1.67
C THR A 226 -37.26 0.32 2.11
N GLU A 227 -37.12 -0.56 3.11
CA GLU A 227 -38.18 -1.42 3.65
C GLU A 227 -38.14 -1.40 5.19
N GLY A 228 -39.29 -1.57 5.85
CA GLY A 228 -39.41 -1.72 7.31
C GLY A 228 -39.25 -0.44 8.13
N GLY A 229 -38.86 0.68 7.51
CA GLY A 229 -38.58 1.92 8.22
C GLY A 229 -37.26 1.87 9.00
N GLY A 230 -36.84 3.01 9.59
CA GLY A 230 -35.58 3.14 10.30
C GLY A 230 -34.42 3.66 9.42
N LEU A 231 -33.24 3.70 9.99
CA LEU A 231 -32.04 4.24 9.36
C LEU A 231 -30.88 3.26 9.46
N VAL A 232 -29.96 3.31 8.50
CA VAL A 232 -28.67 2.60 8.54
C VAL A 232 -27.91 3.05 9.79
N GLY A 233 -27.42 2.11 10.58
CA GLY A 233 -26.64 2.37 11.79
C GLY A 233 -25.26 2.97 11.51
N GLY A 234 -24.62 3.45 12.56
CA GLY A 234 -23.23 3.92 12.53
C GLY A 234 -22.24 2.85 12.97
N LEU A 235 -20.96 3.23 13.09
CA LEU A 235 -19.86 2.34 13.47
C LEU A 235 -19.92 1.04 12.67
N ASN A 236 -19.88 1.18 11.34
CA ASN A 236 -19.95 0.04 10.43
C ASN A 236 -18.70 -0.81 10.57
N ASP A 237 -18.86 -2.07 10.95
CA ASP A 237 -17.77 -3.02 11.08
C ASP A 237 -17.88 -4.13 10.01
N PHE A 238 -18.14 -5.38 10.38
CA PHE A 238 -18.22 -6.46 9.41
C PHE A 238 -19.03 -6.10 8.17
N THR A 239 -18.46 -6.38 7.01
CA THR A 239 -19.11 -6.26 5.72
C THR A 239 -19.04 -7.61 5.01
N GLY A 240 -20.17 -8.30 4.83
CA GLY A 240 -20.23 -9.63 4.24
C GLY A 240 -21.06 -9.68 2.96
N TYR A 241 -20.48 -10.20 1.86
CA TYR A 241 -21.18 -10.42 0.60
C TYR A 241 -21.68 -11.86 0.50
N VAL A 242 -23.00 -12.05 0.38
CA VAL A 242 -23.62 -13.36 0.13
C VAL A 242 -24.16 -13.40 -1.29
N ALA A 243 -23.53 -14.20 -2.13
CA ALA A 243 -23.91 -14.33 -3.54
C ALA A 243 -25.27 -14.99 -3.73
N LYS A 244 -26.17 -14.40 -4.51
CA LYS A 244 -27.39 -15.08 -4.98
C LYS A 244 -27.01 -16.04 -6.11
N ASN A 245 -27.26 -17.32 -5.91
CA ASN A 245 -26.95 -18.36 -6.90
C ASN A 245 -25.48 -18.32 -7.38
N ALA A 246 -24.53 -18.12 -6.46
CA ALA A 246 -23.10 -17.96 -6.75
C ALA A 246 -22.76 -16.79 -7.70
N SER A 247 -23.61 -15.77 -7.77
CA SER A 247 -23.42 -14.61 -8.63
C SER A 247 -22.37 -13.66 -8.09
N SER A 248 -21.51 -13.13 -8.97
CA SER A 248 -20.58 -12.04 -8.67
C SER A 248 -21.17 -10.65 -8.92
N VAL A 249 -22.42 -10.56 -9.34
CA VAL A 249 -23.09 -9.32 -9.77
C VAL A 249 -24.48 -9.13 -9.16
N ASP A 250 -24.94 -10.05 -8.32
CA ASP A 250 -26.21 -9.99 -7.59
C ASP A 250 -26.06 -10.71 -6.26
N GLY A 251 -26.33 -10.03 -5.16
CA GLY A 251 -26.11 -10.57 -3.83
C GLY A 251 -26.79 -9.79 -2.72
N TYR A 252 -26.58 -10.29 -1.52
CA TYR A 252 -26.89 -9.61 -0.27
C TYR A 252 -25.60 -9.05 0.31
N LEU A 253 -25.66 -7.87 0.91
CA LEU A 253 -24.58 -7.24 1.65
C LEU A 253 -25.05 -7.06 3.10
N SER A 254 -24.35 -7.70 4.04
CA SER A 254 -24.53 -7.50 5.47
C SER A 254 -23.55 -6.46 5.95
N VAL A 255 -24.00 -5.52 6.78
CA VAL A 255 -23.15 -4.54 7.45
C VAL A 255 -23.53 -4.52 8.93
N ASN A 256 -22.56 -4.84 9.79
CA ASN A 256 -22.73 -4.82 11.23
C ASN A 256 -22.56 -3.40 11.78
N HIS A 257 -23.21 -3.10 12.91
CA HIS A 257 -23.13 -1.81 13.59
C HIS A 257 -22.69 -2.01 15.03
N GLU A 258 -21.50 -1.56 15.34
CA GLU A 258 -20.88 -1.66 16.67
C GLU A 258 -21.44 -0.60 17.64
N THR A 259 -22.72 -0.45 17.66
CA THR A 259 -23.46 0.51 18.47
C THR A 259 -24.11 -0.12 19.73
N ASN A 260 -24.66 0.70 20.59
CA ASN A 260 -25.50 0.27 21.73
C ASN A 260 -26.86 1.00 21.68
N PRO A 261 -27.97 0.29 21.38
CA PRO A 261 -28.05 -1.12 21.00
C PRO A 261 -27.31 -1.39 19.69
N GLY A 262 -26.88 -2.64 19.51
CA GLY A 262 -26.27 -3.14 18.28
C GLY A 262 -27.27 -3.26 17.13
N GLY A 263 -26.76 -3.61 15.97
CA GLY A 263 -27.60 -3.77 14.79
C GLY A 263 -26.87 -4.38 13.60
N VAL A 264 -27.62 -4.82 12.61
CA VAL A 264 -27.11 -5.29 11.31
C VAL A 264 -28.01 -4.74 10.21
N THR A 265 -27.42 -4.11 9.22
CA THR A 265 -28.10 -3.75 7.97
C THR A 265 -27.98 -4.91 6.99
N MET A 266 -29.12 -5.33 6.41
CA MET A 266 -29.16 -6.26 5.30
C MET A 266 -29.60 -5.52 4.04
N ALA A 267 -28.76 -5.51 3.02
CA ALA A 267 -28.99 -4.86 1.74
C ALA A 267 -29.03 -5.89 0.60
N GLU A 268 -29.93 -5.67 -0.38
CA GLU A 268 -29.86 -6.36 -1.68
C GLU A 268 -29.19 -5.43 -2.67
N ILE A 269 -28.16 -5.93 -3.34
CA ILE A 269 -27.34 -5.15 -4.28
C ILE A 269 -27.19 -5.88 -5.61
N ASN A 270 -27.16 -5.10 -6.69
CA ASN A 270 -27.03 -5.61 -8.05
C ASN A 270 -26.08 -4.73 -8.87
N TYR A 271 -25.20 -5.35 -9.64
CA TYR A 271 -24.25 -4.65 -10.53
C TYR A 271 -24.87 -4.46 -11.91
N ASN A 272 -24.83 -3.23 -12.42
CA ASN A 272 -25.25 -2.91 -13.77
C ASN A 272 -24.02 -2.83 -14.70
N PRO A 273 -23.83 -3.77 -15.66
CA PRO A 273 -22.66 -3.80 -16.52
C PRO A 273 -22.59 -2.64 -17.52
N SER A 274 -23.70 -1.95 -17.81
CA SER A 274 -23.70 -0.79 -18.73
C SER A 274 -23.19 0.47 -18.07
N SER A 275 -23.64 0.77 -16.84
CA SER A 275 -23.13 1.88 -16.04
C SER A 275 -21.85 1.51 -15.27
N LYS A 276 -21.56 0.23 -15.13
CA LYS A 276 -20.52 -0.32 -14.27
C LYS A 276 -20.63 0.14 -12.82
N LEU A 277 -21.85 0.25 -12.32
CA LEU A 277 -22.14 0.67 -10.96
C LEU A 277 -22.98 -0.37 -10.25
N TRP A 278 -22.80 -0.47 -8.95
CA TRP A 278 -23.67 -1.22 -8.07
C TRP A 278 -24.89 -0.39 -7.70
N ALA A 279 -26.04 -1.00 -7.65
CA ALA A 279 -27.29 -0.40 -7.19
C ALA A 279 -27.76 -1.09 -5.92
N LEU A 280 -28.10 -0.31 -4.91
CA LEU A 280 -28.85 -0.76 -3.75
C LEU A 280 -30.32 -0.90 -4.18
N THR A 281 -30.84 -2.12 -4.21
CA THR A 281 -32.23 -2.39 -4.61
C THR A 281 -33.16 -2.41 -3.42
N LYS A 282 -32.68 -2.94 -2.29
CA LYS A 282 -33.41 -2.97 -1.02
C LYS A 282 -32.45 -2.84 0.16
N SER A 283 -32.93 -2.28 1.26
CA SER A 283 -32.24 -2.28 2.55
C SER A 283 -33.21 -2.29 3.71
N ARG A 284 -32.83 -2.96 4.80
CA ARG A 284 -33.57 -3.04 6.05
C ARG A 284 -32.68 -3.41 7.21
N GLY A 285 -33.07 -3.05 8.43
CA GLY A 285 -32.45 -3.57 9.65
C GLY A 285 -32.86 -5.02 9.92
N VAL A 286 -31.94 -5.80 10.49
CA VAL A 286 -32.25 -7.13 11.01
C VAL A 286 -33.10 -6.99 12.26
N ASP A 287 -34.12 -7.80 12.36
CA ASP A 287 -35.02 -7.84 13.54
C ASP A 287 -34.43 -8.79 14.60
N PHE A 288 -33.82 -8.21 15.64
CA PHE A 288 -33.32 -8.92 16.82
C PHE A 288 -34.37 -9.02 17.95
N SER A 289 -35.60 -8.56 17.74
CA SER A 289 -36.63 -8.69 18.76
C SER A 289 -37.03 -10.16 18.96
N GLY A 290 -37.17 -10.55 20.21
CA GLY A 290 -37.58 -11.91 20.59
C GLY A 290 -37.26 -12.21 22.04
N THR A 291 -37.97 -13.14 22.64
CA THR A 291 -37.84 -13.45 24.08
C THR A 291 -36.50 -14.01 24.47
N SER A 292 -35.85 -14.80 23.60
CA SER A 292 -34.53 -15.39 23.90
C SER A 292 -33.36 -14.53 23.42
N LEU A 293 -33.58 -13.55 22.54
CA LEU A 293 -32.51 -12.69 22.04
C LEU A 293 -32.24 -11.46 22.91
N VAL A 294 -33.25 -10.98 23.61
CA VAL A 294 -33.28 -9.68 24.31
C VAL A 294 -33.03 -8.53 23.34
N GLN A 295 -31.84 -8.43 22.85
CA GLN A 295 -31.28 -7.49 21.84
C GLN A 295 -29.84 -7.92 21.54
N THR A 296 -29.18 -7.24 20.62
CA THR A 296 -27.72 -7.33 20.46
C THR A 296 -27.05 -6.03 20.88
N ILE A 297 -25.75 -6.12 21.15
CA ILE A 297 -24.90 -4.99 21.50
C ILE A 297 -23.59 -5.08 20.74
N ARG A 298 -23.08 -3.92 20.27
CA ARG A 298 -21.78 -3.87 19.60
C ARG A 298 -21.60 -5.05 18.64
N ASN A 299 -22.44 -5.11 17.62
CA ASN A 299 -22.25 -6.07 16.54
C ASN A 299 -20.98 -5.65 15.76
N CYS A 300 -19.85 -6.20 16.18
CA CYS A 300 -18.55 -5.90 15.62
C CYS A 300 -18.31 -6.72 14.35
N SER A 301 -17.34 -7.58 14.32
CA SER A 301 -17.07 -8.41 13.16
C SER A 301 -18.08 -9.57 13.02
N GLY A 302 -17.77 -10.58 12.23
CA GLY A 302 -18.70 -11.70 11.95
C GLY A 302 -18.15 -12.63 10.88
N GLY A 303 -19.04 -13.31 10.17
CA GLY A 303 -18.64 -14.21 9.08
C GLY A 303 -19.76 -14.56 8.13
N VAL A 304 -19.39 -14.92 6.89
CA VAL A 304 -20.29 -15.55 5.92
C VAL A 304 -20.13 -17.05 6.01
N THR A 305 -21.21 -17.77 6.22
CA THR A 305 -21.15 -19.23 6.29
C THR A 305 -21.06 -19.87 4.89
N PRO A 306 -20.47 -21.05 4.74
CA PRO A 306 -20.45 -21.76 3.46
C PRO A 306 -21.85 -22.11 2.90
N TRP A 307 -22.87 -22.11 3.75
CA TRP A 307 -24.26 -22.37 3.34
C TRP A 307 -25.07 -21.09 3.11
N GLY A 308 -24.41 -19.91 3.15
CA GLY A 308 -25.00 -18.64 2.71
C GLY A 308 -25.82 -17.89 3.76
N THR A 309 -25.56 -18.11 5.04
CA THR A 309 -26.04 -17.26 6.13
C THR A 309 -24.95 -16.32 6.62
N ILE A 310 -25.31 -15.37 7.46
CA ILE A 310 -24.40 -14.44 8.15
C ILE A 310 -24.35 -14.82 9.62
N VAL A 311 -23.18 -14.77 10.21
CA VAL A 311 -23.00 -14.79 11.67
C VAL A 311 -22.50 -13.42 12.09
N THR A 312 -23.19 -12.77 13.03
CA THR A 312 -22.75 -11.52 13.65
C THR A 312 -22.26 -11.80 15.07
N ALA A 313 -21.27 -11.04 15.51
CA ALA A 313 -20.56 -11.22 16.77
C ALA A 313 -20.83 -10.04 17.73
N GLU A 314 -21.18 -10.34 18.99
CA GLU A 314 -21.31 -9.35 20.05
C GLU A 314 -19.97 -9.16 20.76
N GLU A 315 -19.35 -8.00 20.61
CA GLU A 315 -18.05 -7.65 21.24
C GLU A 315 -18.26 -7.07 22.66
N SER A 316 -19.23 -7.52 23.38
CA SER A 316 -19.45 -7.02 24.76
C SER A 316 -20.16 -8.06 25.60
N VAL A 317 -19.56 -8.40 26.74
CA VAL A 317 -20.16 -9.31 27.73
C VAL A 317 -20.75 -8.50 28.88
N THR A 318 -22.00 -8.78 29.24
CA THR A 318 -22.61 -8.29 30.48
C THR A 318 -23.15 -9.45 31.28
N GLY A 319 -23.09 -9.39 32.62
CA GLY A 319 -23.63 -10.42 33.50
C GLY A 319 -25.14 -10.34 33.74
N ASN A 320 -25.91 -9.55 32.96
CA ASN A 320 -27.34 -9.39 33.08
C ASN A 320 -28.08 -10.55 32.42
N ASP A 321 -29.21 -10.92 33.00
CA ASP A 321 -30.19 -11.87 32.46
C ASP A 321 -31.57 -11.21 32.67
N THR A 322 -31.94 -10.30 31.75
CA THR A 322 -33.14 -9.44 31.91
C THR A 322 -34.42 -10.15 31.54
N ASN A 323 -34.36 -11.23 30.77
CA ASN A 323 -35.51 -12.05 30.39
C ASN A 323 -35.68 -13.29 31.29
N ALA A 324 -34.78 -13.52 32.24
CA ALA A 324 -34.75 -14.62 33.18
C ALA A 324 -34.78 -16.04 32.53
N ASP A 325 -34.08 -16.19 31.40
CA ASP A 325 -33.88 -17.48 30.75
C ASP A 325 -32.63 -18.23 31.23
N GLY A 326 -31.83 -17.58 32.08
CA GLY A 326 -30.64 -18.10 32.69
C GLY A 326 -29.38 -17.89 31.87
N TYR A 327 -29.43 -17.30 30.67
CA TYR A 327 -28.30 -16.87 29.90
C TYR A 327 -28.00 -15.40 30.14
N HIS A 328 -26.72 -15.01 30.05
CA HIS A 328 -26.38 -13.61 29.99
C HIS A 328 -26.91 -12.99 28.69
N ASP A 329 -27.35 -11.73 28.76
CA ASP A 329 -28.04 -11.08 27.64
C ASP A 329 -27.11 -10.90 26.42
N TYR A 330 -25.81 -10.66 26.62
CA TYR A 330 -24.86 -10.26 25.58
C TYR A 330 -23.54 -11.03 25.63
N GLY A 331 -22.81 -11.02 24.52
CA GLY A 331 -21.50 -11.68 24.36
C GLY A 331 -21.61 -13.00 23.57
N TRP A 332 -22.49 -13.05 22.60
CA TRP A 332 -22.79 -14.25 21.83
C TRP A 332 -22.70 -14.03 20.33
N LEU A 333 -22.59 -15.11 19.59
CA LEU A 333 -22.79 -15.13 18.14
C LEU A 333 -24.27 -15.32 17.81
N VAL A 334 -24.70 -14.70 16.69
CA VAL A 334 -26.09 -14.81 16.21
C VAL A 334 -26.08 -15.08 14.71
N GLU A 335 -26.79 -16.13 14.26
CA GLU A 335 -26.90 -16.48 12.85
C GLU A 335 -28.14 -15.82 12.20
N ILE A 336 -27.95 -15.24 11.02
CA ILE A 336 -28.93 -14.42 10.31
C ILE A 336 -29.17 -14.98 8.91
N ASN A 337 -30.43 -15.10 8.50
CA ASN A 337 -30.79 -15.39 7.13
C ASN A 337 -30.77 -14.10 6.29
N PRO A 338 -29.89 -13.94 5.28
CA PRO A 338 -29.75 -12.71 4.51
C PRO A 338 -30.98 -12.42 3.63
N VAL A 339 -31.74 -13.47 3.23
CA VAL A 339 -32.93 -13.33 2.37
C VAL A 339 -34.07 -12.69 3.14
N THR A 340 -34.26 -13.09 4.39
CA THR A 340 -35.41 -12.64 5.22
C THR A 340 -35.00 -11.49 6.16
N ALA A 341 -33.70 -11.25 6.37
CA ALA A 341 -33.14 -10.38 7.42
C ALA A 341 -33.69 -10.74 8.82
N GLN A 342 -33.78 -12.02 9.10
CA GLN A 342 -34.24 -12.55 10.37
C GLN A 342 -33.16 -13.42 11.01
N VAL A 343 -33.11 -13.40 12.33
CA VAL A 343 -32.32 -14.35 13.12
C VAL A 343 -32.80 -15.76 12.85
N MET A 344 -31.87 -16.69 12.70
CA MET A 344 -32.16 -18.11 12.49
C MET A 344 -32.72 -18.73 13.77
N SER A 345 -33.64 -19.69 13.59
CA SER A 345 -34.13 -20.53 14.68
C SER A 345 -33.39 -21.86 14.64
N HIS A 346 -32.73 -22.21 15.73
CA HIS A 346 -32.00 -23.47 15.87
C HIS A 346 -32.68 -24.49 16.77
N ASN A 347 -33.83 -24.15 17.33
CA ASN A 347 -34.58 -25.05 18.22
C ASN A 347 -35.89 -25.51 17.60
N PRO A 348 -36.45 -26.69 18.06
CA PRO A 348 -37.70 -27.23 17.53
C PRO A 348 -38.94 -26.35 17.78
N ALA A 349 -38.87 -25.40 18.73
CA ALA A 349 -39.95 -24.49 19.03
C ALA A 349 -40.04 -23.32 18.04
N GLY A 350 -39.01 -23.15 17.18
CA GLY A 350 -38.94 -22.06 16.21
C GLY A 350 -38.64 -20.69 16.82
N THR A 351 -38.12 -20.64 18.04
CA THR A 351 -37.72 -19.40 18.67
C THR A 351 -36.38 -18.94 18.11
N LYS A 352 -36.15 -17.61 18.02
CA LYS A 352 -34.89 -17.01 17.66
C LYS A 352 -33.93 -17.13 18.85
N ASP A 353 -32.78 -17.69 18.65
CA ASP A 353 -31.80 -17.93 19.71
C ASP A 353 -30.42 -17.43 19.33
N LYS A 354 -29.61 -17.12 20.33
CA LYS A 354 -28.13 -16.96 20.19
C LYS A 354 -27.45 -18.34 20.13
N LEU A 355 -26.23 -18.39 19.66
CA LEU A 355 -25.47 -19.63 19.50
C LEU A 355 -24.77 -20.02 20.80
N TRP A 356 -25.57 -20.37 21.82
CA TRP A 356 -25.16 -20.58 23.20
C TRP A 356 -23.96 -21.55 23.37
N GLN A 357 -23.93 -22.65 22.58
CA GLN A 357 -22.88 -23.66 22.69
C GLN A 357 -21.52 -23.19 22.14
N MET A 358 -21.46 -22.07 21.42
CA MET A 358 -20.23 -21.44 21.00
C MET A 358 -19.58 -20.62 22.12
N GLY A 359 -20.28 -20.46 23.27
CA GLY A 359 -19.76 -19.84 24.48
C GLY A 359 -19.86 -18.31 24.49
N ILE A 360 -19.77 -17.74 25.71
CA ILE A 360 -19.83 -16.31 25.94
C ILE A 360 -18.42 -15.70 25.94
N MET A 361 -18.21 -14.63 25.19
CA MET A 361 -16.96 -13.83 25.16
C MET A 361 -17.20 -12.51 24.44
N ASN A 362 -16.22 -11.62 24.44
CA ASN A 362 -16.19 -10.50 23.48
C ASN A 362 -15.84 -11.07 22.11
N HIS A 363 -16.87 -11.50 21.40
CA HIS A 363 -16.70 -12.10 20.08
C HIS A 363 -16.32 -11.06 19.04
N GLU A 364 -15.35 -11.41 18.17
CA GLU A 364 -14.99 -10.64 17.02
C GLU A 364 -15.51 -11.27 15.73
N ASN A 365 -14.74 -12.01 15.01
CA ASN A 365 -15.18 -12.69 13.80
C ASN A 365 -15.49 -14.17 14.03
N VAL A 366 -15.98 -14.82 12.98
CA VAL A 366 -16.06 -16.27 12.87
C VAL A 366 -15.82 -16.72 11.45
N VAL A 367 -14.88 -17.64 11.24
CA VAL A 367 -14.64 -18.29 9.96
C VAL A 367 -15.01 -19.78 10.05
N ILE A 368 -15.65 -20.30 9.01
CA ILE A 368 -16.11 -21.70 8.94
C ILE A 368 -15.45 -22.39 7.76
N ASN A 369 -14.92 -23.60 7.98
CA ASN A 369 -14.34 -24.38 6.90
C ASN A 369 -15.36 -24.74 5.81
N ASN A 370 -14.91 -24.96 4.58
CA ASN A 370 -15.76 -25.23 3.42
C ASN A 370 -16.63 -26.49 3.54
N THR A 371 -16.30 -27.39 4.48
CA THR A 371 -17.12 -28.58 4.76
C THR A 371 -18.27 -28.32 5.74
N GLY A 372 -18.34 -27.10 6.31
CA GLY A 372 -19.34 -26.72 7.30
C GLY A 372 -19.26 -27.52 8.59
N THR A 373 -18.08 -27.94 9.01
CA THR A 373 -17.87 -28.83 10.18
C THR A 373 -17.10 -28.20 11.31
N ILE A 374 -16.31 -27.17 11.05
CA ILE A 374 -15.46 -26.50 12.04
C ILE A 374 -15.56 -25.00 11.87
N ALA A 375 -15.76 -24.29 12.97
CA ALA A 375 -15.61 -22.84 13.05
C ALA A 375 -14.40 -22.47 13.92
N TYR A 376 -13.72 -21.37 13.55
CA TYR A 376 -12.68 -20.74 14.35
C TYR A 376 -13.07 -19.29 14.61
N TYR A 377 -12.79 -18.80 15.80
CA TYR A 377 -13.07 -17.44 16.23
C TYR A 377 -12.17 -17.00 17.38
N GLY A 378 -12.16 -15.73 17.66
CA GLY A 378 -11.33 -15.10 18.66
C GLY A 378 -12.09 -14.28 19.66
N GLU A 379 -11.36 -13.80 20.66
CA GLU A 379 -11.84 -12.92 21.70
C GLU A 379 -10.96 -11.66 21.73
N ASP A 380 -11.53 -10.49 21.51
CA ASP A 380 -10.93 -9.22 21.85
C ASP A 380 -11.37 -8.80 23.27
N GLY A 381 -10.43 -8.32 24.06
CA GLY A 381 -10.70 -8.09 25.46
C GLY A 381 -10.66 -9.39 26.30
N GLY A 382 -10.91 -9.28 27.58
CA GLY A 382 -10.97 -10.44 28.49
C GLY A 382 -9.70 -11.28 28.51
N THR A 383 -9.76 -12.50 27.98
CA THR A 383 -8.67 -13.48 28.00
C THR A 383 -7.88 -13.56 26.70
N HIS A 384 -8.36 -12.98 25.61
CA HIS A 384 -7.69 -12.87 24.30
C HIS A 384 -7.25 -14.22 23.71
N MET A 385 -8.14 -15.20 23.68
CA MET A 385 -7.83 -16.57 23.26
C MET A 385 -8.41 -16.88 21.88
N VAL A 386 -7.86 -17.92 21.25
CA VAL A 386 -8.34 -18.50 19.98
C VAL A 386 -9.15 -19.74 20.28
N TYR A 387 -10.32 -19.85 19.69
CA TYR A 387 -11.26 -20.93 19.87
C TYR A 387 -11.51 -21.70 18.57
N LYS A 388 -11.85 -22.99 18.74
CA LYS A 388 -12.27 -23.88 17.67
C LYS A 388 -13.58 -24.56 18.10
N TYR A 389 -14.55 -24.53 17.24
CA TYR A 389 -15.85 -25.19 17.46
C TYR A 389 -16.06 -26.29 16.42
N VAL A 390 -16.20 -27.52 16.88
CA VAL A 390 -16.46 -28.69 16.02
C VAL A 390 -17.92 -29.03 16.08
N MET A 391 -18.64 -28.82 14.98
CA MET A 391 -20.08 -29.05 14.89
C MET A 391 -20.43 -30.53 14.96
N ASP A 392 -21.47 -30.86 15.71
CA ASP A 392 -21.99 -32.26 15.80
C ASP A 392 -22.65 -32.69 14.47
N THR A 393 -23.19 -31.74 13.72
CA THR A 393 -23.80 -31.95 12.40
C THR A 393 -23.30 -30.84 11.46
N PRO A 394 -22.85 -31.16 10.26
CA PRO A 394 -22.42 -30.13 9.29
C PRO A 394 -23.47 -29.06 9.06
N ASN A 395 -23.04 -27.81 8.93
CA ASN A 395 -23.88 -26.62 8.70
C ASN A 395 -24.85 -26.31 9.85
N ASN A 396 -24.55 -26.75 11.06
CA ASN A 396 -25.35 -26.47 12.23
C ASN A 396 -24.50 -25.95 13.39
N LEU A 397 -24.54 -24.65 13.65
CA LEU A 397 -23.80 -23.97 14.69
C LEU A 397 -24.39 -24.14 16.10
N SER A 398 -25.60 -24.64 16.23
CA SER A 398 -26.31 -24.75 17.54
C SER A 398 -25.84 -25.91 18.39
N SER A 399 -25.10 -26.87 17.83
CA SER A 399 -24.61 -28.06 18.55
C SER A 399 -23.21 -28.44 18.11
N GLY A 400 -22.31 -28.53 19.07
CA GLY A 400 -20.89 -28.87 18.83
C GLY A 400 -20.04 -28.85 20.07
N ASN A 401 -18.78 -29.14 19.92
CA ASN A 401 -17.78 -29.17 20.98
C ASN A 401 -16.80 -28.00 20.84
N LEU A 402 -16.57 -27.31 21.93
CA LEU A 402 -15.72 -26.13 21.99
C LEU A 402 -14.31 -26.49 22.47
N TYR A 403 -13.30 -25.88 21.88
CA TYR A 403 -11.88 -26.05 22.23
C TYR A 403 -11.19 -24.69 22.28
N VAL A 404 -10.18 -24.57 23.15
CA VAL A 404 -9.29 -23.41 23.22
C VAL A 404 -7.86 -23.81 22.79
N LEU A 405 -7.17 -22.91 22.10
CA LEU A 405 -5.79 -23.12 21.65
C LEU A 405 -4.81 -22.94 22.82
N LYS A 406 -3.95 -23.93 23.03
CA LYS A 406 -2.88 -23.92 24.03
C LYS A 406 -1.55 -24.20 23.37
N LEU A 407 -0.67 -23.21 23.30
CA LEU A 407 0.71 -23.40 22.87
C LEU A 407 1.49 -24.25 23.87
N ASP A 408 2.33 -25.17 23.41
CA ASP A 408 3.05 -26.10 24.28
C ASP A 408 4.01 -25.40 25.26
N GLN A 409 4.61 -24.27 24.86
CA GLN A 409 5.49 -23.45 25.71
C GLN A 409 5.10 -21.95 25.73
N GLY A 410 3.92 -21.60 25.24
CA GLY A 410 3.42 -20.23 25.23
C GLY A 410 4.18 -19.28 24.30
N LEU A 411 4.11 -17.98 24.61
CA LEU A 411 4.74 -16.89 23.87
C LEU A 411 5.93 -16.30 24.62
N SER A 412 6.98 -15.92 23.89
CA SER A 412 8.08 -15.09 24.38
C SER A 412 8.20 -13.84 23.51
N SER A 413 8.02 -12.66 24.10
CA SER A 413 7.97 -11.38 23.36
C SER A 413 7.01 -11.42 22.16
N GLY A 414 5.86 -12.08 22.34
CA GLY A 414 4.88 -12.23 21.28
C GLY A 414 5.32 -13.14 20.11
N ASN A 415 6.25 -14.06 20.33
CA ASN A 415 6.60 -15.11 19.37
C ASN A 415 6.36 -16.48 20.01
N PRO A 416 5.81 -17.47 19.30
CA PRO A 416 5.71 -18.83 19.81
C PRO A 416 7.08 -19.39 20.19
N VAL A 417 7.21 -19.95 21.40
CA VAL A 417 8.46 -20.57 21.86
C VAL A 417 8.70 -21.89 21.12
N THR A 418 7.62 -22.61 20.85
CA THR A 418 7.60 -23.80 19.99
C THR A 418 6.57 -23.64 18.90
N THR A 419 6.71 -24.40 17.82
CA THR A 419 5.78 -24.33 16.67
C THR A 419 4.58 -25.28 16.81
N THR A 420 4.31 -25.79 18.03
CA THR A 420 3.27 -26.78 18.32
C THR A 420 2.28 -26.30 19.38
N ALA A 421 1.05 -26.76 19.26
CA ALA A 421 -0.05 -26.44 20.16
C ALA A 421 -1.05 -27.60 20.25
N THR A 422 -1.89 -27.55 21.27
CA THR A 422 -2.97 -28.51 21.52
C THR A 422 -4.30 -27.78 21.60
N TRP A 423 -5.35 -28.37 21.05
CA TRP A 423 -6.73 -27.95 21.24
C TRP A 423 -7.29 -28.61 22.51
N VAL A 424 -7.54 -27.84 23.53
CA VAL A 424 -8.05 -28.31 24.83
C VAL A 424 -9.55 -28.10 24.87
N GLN A 425 -10.32 -29.17 25.09
CA GLN A 425 -11.79 -29.10 25.13
C GLN A 425 -12.27 -28.22 26.27
N VAL A 426 -13.13 -27.25 25.98
CA VAL A 426 -13.81 -26.38 26.94
C VAL A 426 -15.21 -26.93 27.17
N PRO A 427 -15.66 -27.15 28.41
CA PRO A 427 -17.05 -27.55 28.70
C PRO A 427 -18.02 -26.50 28.14
N ASN A 428 -19.04 -26.96 27.38
CA ASN A 428 -20.01 -26.08 26.74
C ASN A 428 -21.40 -26.69 26.57
N LYS A 429 -21.72 -27.75 27.33
CA LYS A 429 -23.00 -28.48 27.14
C LYS A 429 -24.08 -28.06 28.11
N ILE A 430 -23.77 -27.36 29.17
CA ILE A 430 -24.73 -26.82 30.13
C ILE A 430 -24.63 -25.30 30.21
N GLN A 431 -25.71 -24.63 30.51
CA GLN A 431 -25.82 -23.17 30.59
C GLN A 431 -24.76 -22.51 31.49
N ALA A 432 -24.48 -23.13 32.66
CA ALA A 432 -23.48 -22.62 33.58
C ALA A 432 -22.07 -22.57 32.96
N ASP A 433 -21.71 -23.55 32.11
CA ASP A 433 -20.42 -23.58 31.39
C ASP A 433 -20.43 -22.55 30.27
N GLN A 434 -21.53 -22.43 29.54
CA GLN A 434 -21.68 -21.49 28.43
C GLN A 434 -21.58 -20.03 28.90
N ASN A 435 -22.18 -19.71 30.08
CA ASN A 435 -22.06 -18.40 30.73
C ASN A 435 -20.67 -18.15 31.36
N ASN A 436 -19.75 -19.12 31.35
CA ASN A 436 -18.44 -19.03 31.99
C ASN A 436 -17.27 -19.47 31.09
N THR A 437 -17.46 -19.41 29.78
CA THR A 437 -16.57 -19.97 28.76
C THR A 437 -15.13 -19.50 28.90
N THR A 438 -14.89 -18.18 29.00
CA THR A 438 -13.56 -17.60 29.02
C THR A 438 -12.78 -17.98 30.29
N ALA A 439 -13.44 -17.98 31.46
CA ALA A 439 -12.81 -18.43 32.70
C ALA A 439 -12.46 -19.93 32.69
N LEU A 440 -13.32 -20.76 32.10
CA LEU A 440 -13.03 -22.17 31.89
C LEU A 440 -11.85 -22.38 30.94
N ALA A 441 -11.82 -21.72 29.82
CA ALA A 441 -10.71 -21.77 28.85
C ALA A 441 -9.38 -21.35 29.48
N GLN A 442 -9.39 -20.27 30.27
CA GLN A 442 -8.22 -19.81 31.02
C GLN A 442 -7.74 -20.86 32.04
N SER A 443 -8.65 -21.46 32.80
CA SER A 443 -8.32 -22.49 33.80
C SER A 443 -7.68 -23.75 33.17
N LEU A 444 -8.01 -24.05 31.91
CA LEU A 444 -7.44 -25.14 31.12
C LEU A 444 -6.08 -24.79 30.50
N GLY A 445 -5.65 -23.53 30.62
CA GLY A 445 -4.35 -23.05 30.17
C GLY A 445 -4.37 -22.61 28.72
N GLY A 446 -5.49 -22.12 28.20
CA GLY A 446 -5.58 -21.44 26.89
C GLY A 446 -4.55 -20.32 26.80
N THR A 447 -3.96 -20.13 25.61
CA THR A 447 -2.93 -19.13 25.40
C THR A 447 -3.54 -17.79 25.03
N SER A 448 -3.16 -16.71 25.75
CA SER A 448 -3.55 -15.34 25.45
C SER A 448 -2.62 -14.74 24.39
N PHE A 449 -3.18 -14.10 23.36
CA PHE A 449 -2.46 -13.45 22.26
C PHE A 449 -2.59 -11.91 22.25
N ASN A 450 -3.23 -11.34 23.26
CA ASN A 450 -3.40 -9.89 23.40
C ASN A 450 -4.26 -9.25 22.29
N GLY A 451 -5.53 -9.64 22.19
CA GLY A 451 -6.53 -9.15 21.25
C GLY A 451 -6.58 -9.98 19.96
N ILE A 452 -7.56 -10.87 19.87
CA ILE A 452 -7.83 -11.62 18.63
C ILE A 452 -9.03 -11.00 17.95
N GLU A 453 -8.75 -10.20 16.92
CA GLU A 453 -9.78 -9.48 16.18
C GLU A 453 -10.36 -10.33 15.05
N ASP A 454 -9.49 -11.00 14.28
CA ASP A 454 -9.95 -11.76 13.13
C ASP A 454 -9.18 -13.08 12.95
N ILE A 455 -9.88 -14.07 12.40
CA ILE A 455 -9.35 -15.39 12.05
C ILE A 455 -9.84 -15.77 10.67
N GLU A 456 -8.92 -16.24 9.81
CA GLU A 456 -9.24 -16.66 8.45
C GLU A 456 -8.57 -17.98 8.06
N ILE A 457 -9.19 -18.69 7.10
CA ILE A 457 -8.67 -19.94 6.55
C ILE A 457 -8.10 -19.69 5.16
N SER A 458 -6.81 -19.97 4.99
CA SER A 458 -6.15 -19.84 3.69
C SER A 458 -6.79 -20.76 2.64
N PRO A 459 -7.20 -20.22 1.48
CA PRO A 459 -7.81 -21.01 0.41
C PRO A 459 -6.82 -21.95 -0.29
N LEU A 460 -5.49 -21.72 -0.13
CA LEU A 460 -4.46 -22.49 -0.82
C LEU A 460 -4.03 -23.76 -0.06
N ASP A 461 -3.89 -23.67 1.26
CA ASP A 461 -3.29 -24.73 2.07
C ASP A 461 -4.11 -25.08 3.33
N GLY A 462 -5.23 -24.39 3.55
CA GLY A 462 -6.12 -24.62 4.69
C GLY A 462 -5.54 -24.25 6.04
N LYS A 463 -4.43 -23.53 6.10
CA LYS A 463 -3.88 -23.00 7.34
C LYS A 463 -4.79 -21.94 7.93
N ILE A 464 -4.77 -21.85 9.25
CA ILE A 464 -5.50 -20.85 10.00
C ILE A 464 -4.58 -19.64 10.21
N TYR A 465 -5.07 -18.45 9.89
CA TYR A 465 -4.40 -17.17 10.16
C TYR A 465 -5.23 -16.37 11.15
N PHE A 466 -4.60 -15.69 12.08
CA PHE A 466 -5.31 -14.84 13.03
C PHE A 466 -4.48 -13.61 13.43
N THR A 467 -5.18 -12.52 13.71
CA THR A 467 -4.57 -11.28 14.20
C THR A 467 -4.34 -11.35 15.71
N ALA A 468 -3.34 -10.60 16.17
CA ALA A 468 -3.14 -10.24 17.55
C ALA A 468 -2.90 -8.72 17.59
N LYS A 469 -3.96 -7.93 17.77
CA LYS A 469 -3.99 -6.46 17.66
C LYS A 469 -2.94 -5.80 18.55
N GLY A 470 -2.94 -6.15 19.85
CA GLY A 470 -2.00 -5.57 20.79
C GLY A 470 -0.53 -5.98 20.58
N LEU A 471 -0.26 -7.02 19.79
CA LEU A 471 1.09 -7.41 19.38
C LEU A 471 1.42 -6.91 17.95
N SER A 472 0.46 -6.37 17.25
CA SER A 472 0.56 -5.92 15.85
C SER A 472 1.08 -7.02 14.91
N LYS A 473 0.66 -8.26 15.12
CA LYS A 473 1.13 -9.45 14.41
C LYS A 473 -0.04 -10.23 13.81
N VAL A 474 0.23 -10.92 12.71
CA VAL A 474 -0.61 -11.99 12.19
C VAL A 474 0.13 -13.29 12.38
N TYR A 475 -0.52 -14.22 13.04
CA TYR A 475 -0.02 -15.60 13.22
C TYR A 475 -0.63 -16.51 12.17
N ARG A 476 0.04 -17.63 11.92
CA ARG A 476 -0.55 -18.75 11.17
C ARG A 476 -0.20 -20.08 11.81
N MET A 477 -1.04 -21.08 11.56
CA MET A 477 -0.83 -22.45 12.02
C MET A 477 -1.50 -23.47 11.11
N GLN A 478 -1.06 -24.72 11.18
CA GLN A 478 -1.74 -25.88 10.61
C GLN A 478 -2.57 -26.57 11.70
N ASP A 479 -3.88 -26.68 11.51
CA ASP A 479 -4.74 -27.52 12.36
C ASP A 479 -4.62 -28.99 11.96
N ASN A 480 -4.33 -29.87 12.91
CA ASN A 480 -4.19 -31.32 12.73
C ASN A 480 -5.26 -32.09 13.56
N GLY A 481 -6.42 -31.53 13.77
CA GLY A 481 -7.49 -32.09 14.59
C GLY A 481 -7.39 -31.70 16.06
N MET A 482 -6.80 -32.52 16.91
CA MET A 482 -6.62 -32.19 18.34
C MET A 482 -5.33 -31.46 18.64
N THR A 483 -4.45 -31.29 17.67
CA THR A 483 -3.20 -30.55 17.78
C THR A 483 -3.08 -29.52 16.68
N ALA A 484 -2.18 -28.55 16.85
CA ALA A 484 -1.76 -27.65 15.79
C ALA A 484 -0.23 -27.67 15.68
N SER A 485 0.27 -27.41 14.48
CA SER A 485 1.70 -27.33 14.18
C SER A 485 2.00 -26.13 13.31
N GLN A 486 3.29 -25.85 13.06
CA GLN A 486 3.73 -24.70 12.28
C GLN A 486 3.15 -23.38 12.81
N VAL A 487 2.98 -23.26 14.12
CA VAL A 487 2.52 -22.02 14.74
C VAL A 487 3.66 -21.00 14.68
N GLU A 488 3.46 -19.94 13.94
CA GLU A 488 4.48 -18.91 13.70
C GLU A 488 3.86 -17.53 13.47
N VAL A 489 4.67 -16.48 13.62
CA VAL A 489 4.31 -15.14 13.15
C VAL A 489 4.51 -15.14 11.63
N PHE A 490 3.45 -14.85 10.90
CA PHE A 490 3.48 -14.75 9.44
C PHE A 490 3.97 -13.39 8.98
N VAL A 491 3.37 -12.32 9.49
CA VAL A 491 3.69 -10.93 9.12
C VAL A 491 3.42 -10.00 10.30
N GLY A 492 4.05 -8.83 10.31
CA GLY A 492 3.77 -7.78 11.28
C GLY A 492 4.89 -7.52 12.28
N GLY A 493 4.50 -6.89 13.40
CA GLY A 493 5.37 -6.24 14.36
C GLY A 493 5.45 -4.74 14.06
N SER A 494 4.97 -3.90 14.99
CA SER A 494 4.72 -2.47 14.79
C SER A 494 5.89 -1.67 14.20
N SER A 495 7.12 -2.05 14.53
CA SER A 495 8.36 -1.42 14.03
C SER A 495 8.97 -2.10 12.79
N THR A 496 8.40 -3.24 12.35
CA THR A 496 8.91 -3.96 11.18
C THR A 496 8.71 -3.12 9.93
N GLN A 497 9.81 -2.90 9.19
CA GLN A 497 9.79 -2.09 7.97
C GLN A 497 9.60 -3.00 6.74
N TYR A 498 8.69 -2.62 5.87
CA TYR A 498 8.48 -3.28 4.59
C TYR A 498 8.75 -2.32 3.43
N SER A 499 9.52 -2.79 2.45
CA SER A 499 9.79 -2.04 1.22
C SER A 499 8.93 -2.60 0.08
N PHE A 500 8.35 -1.71 -0.72
CA PHE A 500 7.50 -2.07 -1.85
C PHE A 500 7.57 -1.03 -2.97
N ASN A 501 7.23 -1.47 -4.19
CA ASN A 501 7.23 -0.59 -5.37
C ASN A 501 5.97 0.28 -5.38
N THR A 502 6.16 1.56 -5.66
CA THR A 502 5.08 2.54 -5.91
C THR A 502 5.31 3.23 -7.26
N ALA A 503 4.34 4.02 -7.71
CA ALA A 503 4.51 4.85 -8.92
C ALA A 503 5.66 5.88 -8.79
N GLN A 504 6.14 6.16 -7.55
CA GLN A 504 7.25 7.05 -7.26
C GLN A 504 8.53 6.29 -6.84
N GLY A 505 8.72 5.06 -7.33
CA GLY A 505 9.82 4.18 -6.97
C GLY A 505 9.57 3.41 -5.66
N ILE A 506 10.63 2.77 -5.16
CA ILE A 506 10.57 1.98 -3.92
C ILE A 506 10.36 2.91 -2.73
N LYS A 507 9.40 2.55 -1.90
CA LYS A 507 9.16 3.19 -0.59
C LYS A 507 9.28 2.14 0.50
N THR A 508 9.62 2.60 1.69
CA THR A 508 9.66 1.79 2.91
C THR A 508 8.70 2.39 3.93
N GLU A 509 7.90 1.54 4.55
CA GLU A 509 6.93 1.94 5.57
C GLU A 509 6.94 0.94 6.71
N ALA A 510 6.76 1.43 7.94
CA ALA A 510 6.55 0.59 9.10
C ALA A 510 5.20 -0.14 8.99
N TRP A 511 5.15 -1.40 9.43
CA TRP A 511 3.88 -2.15 9.48
C TRP A 511 2.82 -1.38 10.27
N GLY A 512 3.21 -0.79 11.40
CA GLY A 512 2.29 -0.08 12.27
C GLY A 512 1.61 -1.00 13.30
N SER A 513 0.58 -0.47 13.96
CA SER A 513 -0.20 -1.17 14.97
C SER A 513 -1.63 -1.44 14.52
N GLY A 514 -2.37 -2.24 15.28
CA GLY A 514 -3.80 -2.43 15.12
C GLY A 514 -4.19 -3.33 13.96
N ASN A 515 -3.55 -4.50 13.82
CA ASN A 515 -4.08 -5.51 12.90
C ASN A 515 -5.46 -5.92 13.36
N ASP A 516 -6.46 -5.58 12.59
CA ASP A 516 -7.86 -5.79 12.91
C ASP A 516 -8.42 -6.90 12.00
N ASN A 517 -9.08 -6.56 10.90
CA ASN A 517 -9.70 -7.57 10.06
C ASN A 517 -8.72 -8.21 9.06
N LEU A 518 -9.02 -9.47 8.72
CA LEU A 518 -8.34 -10.27 7.70
C LEU A 518 -9.32 -10.73 6.63
N THR A 519 -8.83 -10.94 5.43
CA THR A 519 -9.50 -11.74 4.41
C THR A 519 -8.50 -12.28 3.39
N PHE A 520 -8.86 -13.36 2.71
CA PHE A 520 -8.07 -13.90 1.60
C PHE A 520 -8.76 -13.66 0.26
N ASP A 521 -7.97 -13.34 -0.76
CA ASP A 521 -8.42 -13.55 -2.14
C ASP A 521 -8.12 -15.00 -2.59
N GLU A 522 -8.67 -15.43 -3.73
CA GLU A 522 -8.50 -16.82 -4.22
C GLU A 522 -7.08 -17.14 -4.67
N LEU A 523 -6.24 -16.10 -4.87
CA LEU A 523 -4.81 -16.27 -5.14
C LEU A 523 -4.01 -16.50 -3.85
N GLY A 524 -4.66 -16.47 -2.69
CA GLY A 524 -4.06 -16.64 -1.37
C GLY A 524 -3.33 -15.41 -0.86
N ASN A 525 -3.53 -14.23 -1.46
CA ASN A 525 -3.04 -13.02 -0.83
C ASN A 525 -3.88 -12.73 0.42
N LEU A 526 -3.20 -12.49 1.54
CA LEU A 526 -3.82 -12.05 2.77
C LEU A 526 -3.95 -10.52 2.76
N TRP A 527 -5.15 -10.04 2.92
CA TRP A 527 -5.48 -8.63 3.09
C TRP A 527 -5.64 -8.35 4.58
N VAL A 528 -4.92 -7.36 5.08
CA VAL A 528 -4.89 -6.99 6.49
C VAL A 528 -5.34 -5.54 6.62
N LEU A 529 -6.43 -5.34 7.33
CA LEU A 529 -6.99 -4.03 7.64
C LEU A 529 -6.50 -3.59 9.01
N GLN A 530 -6.16 -2.32 9.19
CA GLN A 530 -5.59 -1.82 10.44
C GLN A 530 -6.43 -0.74 11.08
N ASP A 531 -6.64 -0.89 12.40
CA ASP A 531 -7.13 0.13 13.33
C ASP A 531 -6.07 0.41 14.40
N GLY A 532 -5.24 1.39 14.21
CA GLY A 532 -4.19 1.66 15.19
C GLY A 532 -3.12 2.65 14.75
N GLY A 533 -3.47 3.63 13.95
CA GLY A 533 -2.53 4.68 13.61
C GLY A 533 -2.70 5.26 12.21
N LYS A 534 -2.08 4.68 11.19
CA LYS A 534 -2.24 5.14 9.80
C LYS A 534 -3.44 4.51 9.09
N ASN A 535 -3.97 3.44 9.67
CA ASN A 535 -5.17 2.74 9.23
C ASN A 535 -5.12 2.36 7.75
N TYR A 536 -4.14 1.52 7.46
CA TYR A 536 -3.86 1.02 6.12
C TYR A 536 -4.60 -0.29 5.83
N ILE A 537 -4.74 -0.59 4.53
CA ILE A 537 -5.00 -1.94 4.04
C ILE A 537 -3.71 -2.46 3.39
N TRP A 538 -3.14 -3.49 3.98
CA TRP A 538 -1.97 -4.19 3.47
C TRP A 538 -2.37 -5.45 2.71
N VAL A 539 -1.55 -5.85 1.74
CA VAL A 539 -1.71 -7.11 0.99
C VAL A 539 -0.41 -7.89 1.05
N VAL A 540 -0.47 -9.09 1.60
CA VAL A 540 0.68 -9.98 1.82
C VAL A 540 0.55 -11.20 0.92
N ALA A 541 1.55 -11.45 0.08
CA ALA A 541 1.53 -12.59 -0.84
C ALA A 541 1.66 -13.94 -0.10
N PRO A 542 1.12 -15.04 -0.63
CA PRO A 542 1.13 -16.35 0.05
C PRO A 542 2.53 -16.92 0.30
N ASP A 543 3.50 -16.55 -0.53
CA ASP A 543 4.90 -16.95 -0.42
C ASP A 543 5.78 -15.92 0.32
N HIS A 544 5.15 -15.01 1.08
CA HIS A 544 5.84 -14.11 1.97
C HIS A 544 6.60 -14.87 3.07
N THR A 545 7.83 -14.41 3.33
CA THR A 545 8.64 -14.83 4.48
C THR A 545 9.38 -13.64 5.06
N ALA A 546 9.83 -13.73 6.30
CA ALA A 546 10.65 -12.68 6.91
C ALA A 546 11.96 -12.43 6.15
N ALA A 547 12.54 -13.46 5.53
CA ALA A 547 13.76 -13.37 4.72
C ALA A 547 13.50 -12.83 3.30
N ASN A 548 12.28 -12.98 2.78
CA ASN A 548 11.87 -12.50 1.46
C ASN A 548 10.49 -11.84 1.57
N PRO A 549 10.40 -10.61 2.11
CA PRO A 549 9.12 -9.95 2.31
C PRO A 549 8.40 -9.66 0.99
N LYS A 550 7.12 -10.00 0.93
CA LYS A 550 6.25 -9.73 -0.21
C LYS A 550 4.97 -9.06 0.27
N VAL A 551 5.10 -7.78 0.57
CA VAL A 551 4.04 -6.95 1.15
C VAL A 551 3.78 -5.77 0.22
N ARG A 552 2.52 -5.41 0.03
CA ARG A 552 2.07 -4.27 -0.79
C ARG A 552 1.09 -3.42 0.01
N LEU A 553 1.06 -2.12 -0.25
CA LEU A 553 0.17 -1.18 0.40
C LEU A 553 -0.99 -0.82 -0.54
N PHE A 554 -2.22 -1.24 -0.18
CA PHE A 554 -3.40 -1.03 -1.01
C PHE A 554 -4.10 0.28 -0.73
N ALA A 555 -4.38 0.61 0.54
CA ALA A 555 -5.21 1.78 0.84
C ALA A 555 -4.76 2.54 2.08
N SER A 556 -5.10 3.84 2.13
CA SER A 556 -5.08 4.70 3.31
C SER A 556 -6.44 5.33 3.47
N MET A 557 -7.00 5.22 4.69
CA MET A 557 -8.35 5.68 5.00
C MET A 557 -8.45 7.21 5.15
N PRO A 558 -9.65 7.79 5.03
CA PRO A 558 -9.90 9.17 5.43
C PRO A 558 -9.54 9.41 6.90
N ALA A 559 -9.12 10.64 7.25
CA ALA A 559 -8.65 10.96 8.59
C ALA A 559 -9.69 10.66 9.67
N GLY A 560 -9.20 10.02 10.75
CA GLY A 560 -9.99 9.61 11.90
C GLY A 560 -10.83 8.35 11.66
N SER A 561 -10.67 7.68 10.52
CA SER A 561 -11.38 6.44 10.24
C SER A 561 -10.43 5.25 10.09
N GLU A 562 -11.02 4.09 10.18
CA GLU A 562 -10.41 2.79 9.94
C GLU A 562 -11.15 2.03 8.84
N PRO A 563 -10.47 1.12 8.12
CA PRO A 563 -11.11 0.16 7.25
C PRO A 563 -11.60 -1.03 8.04
N THR A 564 -12.83 -1.49 7.79
CA THR A 564 -13.41 -2.64 8.46
C THR A 564 -14.07 -3.59 7.46
N GLY A 565 -14.07 -4.87 7.77
CA GLY A 565 -14.86 -5.92 7.13
C GLY A 565 -14.71 -6.03 5.60
N LEU A 566 -13.54 -6.37 5.06
CA LEU A 566 -13.36 -6.58 3.61
C LEU A 566 -13.85 -7.97 3.18
N THR A 567 -14.73 -8.01 2.18
CA THR A 567 -15.24 -9.22 1.54
C THR A 567 -15.20 -9.10 0.02
N PHE A 568 -15.08 -10.22 -0.70
CA PHE A 568 -15.01 -10.24 -2.17
C PHE A 568 -16.23 -10.90 -2.81
N THR A 569 -16.53 -10.49 -4.05
CA THR A 569 -17.42 -11.27 -4.92
C THR A 569 -16.74 -12.59 -5.33
N PRO A 570 -17.51 -13.65 -5.71
CA PRO A 570 -16.94 -14.94 -6.08
C PRO A 570 -15.86 -14.92 -7.20
N ASP A 571 -15.90 -13.91 -8.09
CA ASP A 571 -14.91 -13.74 -9.15
C ASP A 571 -13.77 -12.78 -8.79
N HIS A 572 -13.70 -12.33 -7.54
CA HIS A 572 -12.69 -11.42 -7.00
C HIS A 572 -12.40 -10.17 -7.85
N LYS A 573 -13.42 -9.65 -8.55
CA LYS A 573 -13.34 -8.36 -9.25
C LYS A 573 -13.73 -7.19 -8.36
N PHE A 574 -14.59 -7.43 -7.37
CA PHE A 574 -15.11 -6.43 -6.46
C PHE A 574 -14.82 -6.80 -5.01
N GLY A 575 -14.40 -5.81 -4.23
CA GLY A 575 -14.27 -5.89 -2.78
C GLY A 575 -15.21 -4.90 -2.11
N PHE A 576 -15.92 -5.33 -1.06
CA PHE A 576 -16.74 -4.47 -0.22
C PHE A 576 -16.09 -4.34 1.14
N PHE A 577 -16.02 -3.13 1.67
CA PHE A 577 -15.51 -2.84 3.00
C PHE A 577 -16.18 -1.58 3.55
N SER A 578 -16.04 -1.34 4.86
CA SER A 578 -16.56 -0.14 5.47
C SER A 578 -15.45 0.83 5.90
N ILE A 579 -15.78 2.10 5.95
CA ILE A 579 -15.00 3.19 6.53
C ILE A 579 -15.72 3.58 7.82
N GLN A 580 -15.15 3.23 8.96
CA GLN A 580 -15.77 3.47 10.27
C GLN A 580 -15.36 4.86 10.81
N HIS A 581 -16.28 5.59 11.39
CA HIS A 581 -16.15 6.87 12.14
C HIS A 581 -15.17 7.94 11.58
N PRO A 582 -15.20 8.28 10.27
CA PRO A 582 -14.35 9.34 9.74
C PRO A 582 -14.61 10.68 10.43
N ASN A 583 -13.60 11.56 10.48
CA ASN A 583 -13.73 12.88 11.10
C ASN A 583 -14.91 13.70 10.55
N ALA A 584 -15.59 14.43 11.42
CA ALA A 584 -16.78 15.21 11.09
C ALA A 584 -16.57 16.32 10.03
N THR A 585 -15.32 16.68 9.74
CA THR A 585 -14.95 17.72 8.79
C THR A 585 -14.68 17.24 7.38
N ILE A 586 -14.76 15.91 7.12
CA ILE A 586 -14.42 15.33 5.82
C ILE A 586 -15.63 15.34 4.90
N ASP A 587 -15.55 16.12 3.81
CA ASP A 587 -16.66 16.35 2.87
C ASP A 587 -16.26 16.46 1.39
N THR A 588 -15.06 16.02 1.00
CA THR A 588 -14.52 16.36 -0.33
C THR A 588 -14.00 15.17 -1.13
N ASP A 589 -14.43 13.95 -0.85
CA ASP A 589 -14.09 12.80 -1.67
C ASP A 589 -15.05 12.65 -2.85
N ILE A 590 -14.63 11.95 -3.92
CA ILE A 590 -15.45 11.73 -5.13
C ILE A 590 -15.34 10.26 -5.51
N ASP A 591 -16.48 9.60 -5.61
CA ASP A 591 -16.56 8.19 -5.98
C ASP A 591 -16.74 7.95 -7.50
N ALA A 592 -16.87 6.70 -7.89
CA ALA A 592 -17.03 6.28 -9.29
C ALA A 592 -18.35 6.77 -9.95
N THR A 593 -19.31 7.25 -9.17
CA THR A 593 -20.54 7.89 -9.70
C THR A 593 -20.31 9.33 -10.12
N GLY A 594 -19.17 9.92 -9.71
CA GLY A 594 -18.87 11.35 -9.87
C GLY A 594 -19.50 12.24 -8.80
N ASN A 595 -20.16 11.66 -7.80
CA ASN A 595 -20.73 12.43 -6.70
C ASN A 595 -19.68 12.77 -5.65
N VAL A 596 -19.81 13.95 -5.06
CA VAL A 596 -19.03 14.35 -3.89
C VAL A 596 -19.53 13.58 -2.67
N ILE A 597 -18.64 12.83 -2.06
CA ILE A 597 -18.91 12.12 -0.81
C ILE A 597 -18.63 13.06 0.36
N ASN A 598 -19.60 13.10 1.25
CA ASN A 598 -19.59 13.86 2.46
C ASN A 598 -19.74 12.92 3.65
N TYR A 599 -18.63 12.55 4.27
CA TYR A 599 -18.63 11.63 5.43
C TYR A 599 -19.24 12.29 6.66
N LYS A 600 -18.75 13.47 7.06
CA LYS A 600 -19.22 14.25 8.24
C LYS A 600 -19.36 13.43 9.53
N GLY A 601 -18.37 12.61 9.83
CA GLY A 601 -18.38 11.76 11.02
C GLY A 601 -19.27 10.52 10.93
N LYS A 602 -19.74 10.18 9.72
CA LYS A 602 -20.64 9.06 9.48
C LYS A 602 -19.94 7.93 8.76
N SER A 603 -20.12 6.74 9.27
CA SER A 603 -19.62 5.52 8.65
C SER A 603 -20.22 5.29 7.27
N ALA A 604 -19.46 4.68 6.37
CA ALA A 604 -19.92 4.39 5.01
C ALA A 604 -19.35 3.05 4.50
N THR A 605 -20.17 2.32 3.76
CA THR A 605 -19.77 1.06 3.12
C THR A 605 -19.48 1.29 1.65
N MET A 606 -18.31 0.83 1.20
CA MET A 606 -17.75 1.04 -0.12
C MET A 606 -17.65 -0.25 -0.91
N VAL A 607 -17.72 -0.15 -2.22
CA VAL A 607 -17.20 -1.17 -3.13
C VAL A 607 -15.98 -0.60 -3.84
N VAL A 608 -14.95 -1.42 -4.02
CA VAL A 608 -13.74 -1.12 -4.75
C VAL A 608 -13.51 -2.15 -5.85
N ALA A 609 -13.03 -1.70 -7.01
CA ALA A 609 -12.67 -2.57 -8.13
C ALA A 609 -11.70 -1.87 -9.07
N LEU A 610 -11.10 -2.63 -9.99
CA LEU A 610 -10.34 -2.05 -11.09
C LEU A 610 -11.21 -1.08 -11.91
N GLN A 611 -10.63 0.01 -12.40
CA GLN A 611 -11.32 1.07 -13.17
C GLN A 611 -12.13 0.52 -14.34
N GLN A 612 -11.71 -0.58 -14.94
CA GLN A 612 -12.43 -1.21 -16.05
C GLN A 612 -13.77 -1.81 -15.62
N PHE A 613 -13.96 -2.08 -14.32
CA PHE A 613 -15.18 -2.69 -13.77
C PHE A 613 -16.02 -1.72 -12.94
N LEU A 614 -15.49 -0.60 -12.49
CA LEU A 614 -16.23 0.30 -11.61
C LEU A 614 -16.28 1.74 -12.17
N GLY A 615 -17.50 2.16 -12.49
CA GLY A 615 -17.82 3.41 -13.15
C GLY A 615 -17.52 3.31 -14.66
N THR A 616 -18.37 3.91 -15.49
CA THR A 616 -17.91 4.42 -16.78
C THR A 616 -16.73 5.31 -16.44
N ALA A 617 -15.67 5.26 -17.25
CA ALA A 617 -14.68 6.32 -17.13
C ALA A 617 -15.50 7.58 -16.88
N ALA A 618 -15.57 8.09 -15.62
CA ALA A 618 -15.95 9.45 -15.49
C ALA A 618 -15.16 10.03 -16.65
N VAL A 619 -15.83 10.66 -17.58
CA VAL A 619 -15.21 11.82 -18.07
C VAL A 619 -14.93 12.55 -16.77
N LEU A 620 -13.80 12.23 -16.08
CA LEU A 620 -12.97 13.32 -15.68
C LEU A 620 -13.29 14.25 -16.83
N GLU A 621 -13.91 15.41 -16.58
CA GLU A 621 -13.51 16.50 -17.41
C GLU A 621 -12.00 16.30 -17.40
N THR A 622 -11.55 15.50 -18.34
CA THR A 622 -10.21 15.59 -18.79
C THR A 622 -10.24 17.04 -19.12
N THR A 623 -9.61 17.83 -18.31
CA THR A 623 -8.97 18.99 -18.87
C THR A 623 -8.34 18.35 -20.07
N GLU A 624 -9.12 18.39 -21.18
CA GLU A 624 -8.72 17.68 -22.42
C GLU A 624 -7.36 18.23 -22.63
N THR A 625 -6.33 17.39 -22.39
CA THR A 625 -4.96 17.84 -22.43
C THR A 625 -4.81 18.26 -23.87
N ILE A 626 -4.92 19.57 -24.10
CA ILE A 626 -4.85 20.13 -25.44
C ILE A 626 -3.47 19.70 -25.92
N LYS A 627 -3.44 18.76 -26.86
CA LYS A 627 -2.16 18.24 -27.35
C LYS A 627 -1.36 19.44 -27.81
N GLU A 628 -0.09 19.44 -27.49
CA GLU A 628 0.82 20.56 -27.85
C GLU A 628 0.73 20.96 -29.32
N THR A 629 0.41 20.00 -30.19
CA THR A 629 0.17 20.20 -31.63
C THR A 629 -1.13 20.91 -31.96
N GLU A 630 -2.10 21.03 -31.05
CA GLU A 630 -3.39 21.69 -31.29
C GLU A 630 -3.34 23.20 -31.09
N VAL A 631 -2.27 23.74 -30.49
CA VAL A 631 -2.05 25.17 -30.29
C VAL A 631 -0.95 25.64 -31.23
N THR A 632 -1.29 26.55 -32.16
CA THR A 632 -0.35 27.12 -33.11
C THR A 632 -0.14 28.61 -32.85
N VAL A 633 1.09 29.08 -33.11
CA VAL A 633 1.47 30.50 -33.02
C VAL A 633 2.05 30.93 -34.35
N SER A 634 1.35 31.83 -35.04
CA SER A 634 1.76 32.27 -36.39
C SER A 634 1.42 33.75 -36.67
N PRO A 635 2.15 34.44 -37.53
CA PRO A 635 3.39 34.00 -38.14
C PRO A 635 4.56 33.98 -37.14
N ASN A 636 5.48 33.03 -37.35
CA ASN A 636 6.72 32.96 -36.58
C ASN A 636 7.82 32.39 -37.50
N PRO A 637 8.80 33.19 -37.94
CA PRO A 637 9.15 34.58 -37.52
C PRO A 637 8.11 35.64 -37.81
N THR A 638 8.08 36.70 -36.98
CA THR A 638 7.12 37.79 -37.02
C THR A 638 7.76 39.18 -37.05
N SER A 639 7.08 40.16 -37.58
CA SER A 639 7.44 41.58 -37.43
C SER A 639 6.92 42.19 -36.11
N GLY A 640 6.19 41.43 -35.31
CA GLY A 640 5.63 41.83 -34.01
C GLY A 640 4.24 41.25 -33.74
N LEU A 641 3.40 41.15 -34.75
CA LEU A 641 2.06 40.61 -34.60
C LEU A 641 2.08 39.09 -34.73
N VAL A 642 1.52 38.40 -33.75
CA VAL A 642 1.33 36.93 -33.77
C VAL A 642 -0.10 36.59 -33.38
N LYS A 643 -0.62 35.53 -33.97
CA LYS A 643 -1.92 34.96 -33.65
C LYS A 643 -1.72 33.57 -33.04
N ILE A 644 -2.34 33.35 -31.89
CA ILE A 644 -2.43 32.05 -31.27
C ILE A 644 -3.78 31.47 -31.65
N ASN A 645 -3.77 30.30 -32.28
CA ASN A 645 -4.98 29.54 -32.57
C ASN A 645 -4.94 28.21 -31.85
N SER A 646 -6.08 27.82 -31.30
CA SER A 646 -6.29 26.54 -30.65
C SER A 646 -7.51 25.85 -31.23
N ALA A 647 -7.40 24.56 -31.52
CA ALA A 647 -8.53 23.75 -31.97
C ALA A 647 -9.66 23.67 -30.94
N LYS A 648 -9.32 23.84 -29.66
CA LYS A 648 -10.23 23.88 -28.51
C LYS A 648 -10.09 25.21 -27.77
N ALA A 649 -11.16 25.63 -27.12
CA ALA A 649 -11.16 26.87 -26.35
C ALA A 649 -10.26 26.77 -25.10
N LEU A 650 -9.31 27.68 -24.96
CA LEU A 650 -8.42 27.81 -23.81
C LEU A 650 -9.14 28.56 -22.69
N LYS A 651 -9.31 27.95 -21.53
CA LYS A 651 -9.92 28.54 -20.33
C LYS A 651 -8.85 29.02 -19.37
N ASN A 652 -9.12 30.09 -18.61
CA ASN A 652 -8.22 30.68 -17.62
C ASN A 652 -6.81 30.95 -18.16
N LEU A 653 -6.75 31.49 -19.38
CA LEU A 653 -5.51 31.62 -20.14
C LEU A 653 -4.62 32.72 -19.56
N HIS A 654 -3.37 32.37 -19.25
CA HIS A 654 -2.32 33.26 -18.83
C HIS A 654 -1.14 33.20 -19.79
N MET A 655 -0.68 34.33 -20.26
CA MET A 655 0.45 34.43 -21.18
C MET A 655 1.54 35.29 -20.58
N THR A 656 2.77 34.78 -20.61
CA THR A 656 3.97 35.48 -20.15
C THR A 656 5.08 35.35 -21.17
N ALA A 657 5.61 36.49 -21.67
CA ALA A 657 6.78 36.46 -22.54
C ALA A 657 8.01 36.95 -21.80
N TYR A 658 9.11 36.26 -22.03
CA TYR A 658 10.43 36.53 -21.45
C TYR A 658 11.42 36.91 -22.57
N SER A 659 12.29 37.85 -22.28
CA SER A 659 13.53 38.07 -23.06
C SER A 659 14.56 36.95 -22.77
N MET A 660 15.60 36.86 -23.57
CA MET A 660 16.60 35.78 -23.45
C MET A 660 17.42 35.84 -22.15
N ASP A 661 17.41 36.96 -21.45
CA ASP A 661 17.99 37.14 -20.09
C ASP A 661 17.00 36.84 -18.96
N GLY A 662 15.84 36.22 -19.30
CA GLY A 662 14.84 35.75 -18.31
C GLY A 662 13.90 36.83 -17.77
N LYS A 663 14.00 38.09 -18.26
CA LYS A 663 13.16 39.18 -17.80
C LYS A 663 11.79 39.11 -18.43
N ILE A 664 10.72 39.25 -17.62
CA ILE A 664 9.34 39.35 -18.14
C ILE A 664 9.19 40.65 -18.93
N VAL A 665 8.82 40.56 -20.21
CA VAL A 665 8.62 41.67 -21.10
C VAL A 665 7.16 41.83 -21.55
N TYR A 666 6.34 40.83 -21.29
CA TYR A 666 4.90 40.86 -21.51
C TYR A 666 4.19 39.90 -20.58
N GLN A 667 3.06 40.29 -20.02
CA GLN A 667 2.20 39.40 -19.23
C GLN A 667 0.74 39.83 -19.35
N LYS A 668 -0.16 38.84 -19.61
CA LYS A 668 -1.59 39.11 -19.73
C LYS A 668 -2.42 37.89 -19.35
N LYS A 669 -3.51 38.11 -18.64
CA LYS A 669 -4.55 37.14 -18.37
C LYS A 669 -5.75 37.40 -19.25
N PHE A 670 -6.37 36.35 -19.75
CA PHE A 670 -7.56 36.41 -20.60
C PHE A 670 -8.68 35.63 -19.88
N THR A 671 -9.82 36.26 -19.73
CA THR A 671 -11.02 35.67 -19.16
C THR A 671 -11.89 35.03 -20.25
N GLY A 672 -12.67 33.99 -19.87
CA GLY A 672 -13.56 33.28 -20.80
C GLY A 672 -12.84 32.21 -21.64
N ASN A 673 -13.54 31.75 -22.68
CA ASN A 673 -13.09 30.68 -23.57
C ASN A 673 -12.45 31.30 -24.83
N ASN A 674 -11.16 31.07 -25.01
CA ASN A 674 -10.40 31.70 -26.11
C ASN A 674 -9.88 30.64 -27.08
N SER A 675 -10.34 30.64 -28.33
CA SER A 675 -9.82 29.75 -29.40
C SER A 675 -8.88 30.47 -30.36
N SER A 676 -8.86 31.80 -30.34
CA SER A 676 -7.99 32.62 -31.19
C SER A 676 -7.67 33.94 -30.48
N ILE A 677 -6.39 34.31 -30.41
CA ILE A 677 -5.90 35.49 -29.70
C ILE A 677 -4.81 36.16 -30.51
N ASP A 678 -4.95 37.46 -30.71
CA ASP A 678 -3.95 38.29 -31.34
C ASP A 678 -3.09 38.98 -30.29
N LEU A 679 -1.77 38.90 -30.46
CA LEU A 679 -0.75 39.50 -29.59
C LEU A 679 0.15 40.41 -30.42
N ASP A 680 0.56 41.53 -29.82
CA ASP A 680 1.50 42.47 -30.42
C ASP A 680 2.76 42.56 -29.58
N PHE A 681 3.86 42.03 -30.12
CA PHE A 681 5.21 42.10 -29.57
C PHE A 681 6.12 43.08 -30.29
N THR A 682 5.56 44.00 -31.10
CA THR A 682 6.35 44.92 -31.91
C THR A 682 7.36 45.72 -31.09
N SER A 683 6.94 46.21 -29.91
CA SER A 683 7.84 46.95 -29.01
C SER A 683 8.92 46.08 -28.36
N GLN A 684 8.57 44.85 -27.95
CA GLN A 684 9.50 43.91 -27.31
C GLN A 684 10.55 43.39 -28.31
N LEU A 685 10.13 43.19 -29.56
CA LEU A 685 11.02 42.72 -30.62
C LEU A 685 11.91 43.85 -31.22
N GLN A 686 11.71 45.10 -30.80
CA GLN A 686 12.69 46.15 -31.11
C GLN A 686 14.01 45.99 -30.35
N THR A 687 13.91 45.52 -29.11
CA THR A 687 15.05 45.36 -28.21
C THR A 687 15.56 43.93 -28.12
N SER A 688 14.78 42.92 -28.48
CA SER A 688 15.12 41.50 -28.46
C SER A 688 14.83 40.85 -29.81
N ARG A 689 15.75 40.05 -30.37
CA ARG A 689 15.48 39.26 -31.59
C ARG A 689 14.69 37.98 -31.31
N VAL A 690 14.60 37.58 -30.05
CA VAL A 690 13.93 36.36 -29.62
C VAL A 690 13.18 36.61 -28.32
N LEU A 691 11.96 36.09 -28.21
CA LEU A 691 11.20 36.02 -26.95
C LEU A 691 10.76 34.58 -26.71
N MET A 692 10.69 34.19 -25.44
CA MET A 692 10.09 32.93 -25.02
C MET A 692 8.68 33.21 -24.48
N LEU A 693 7.65 32.78 -25.24
CA LEU A 693 6.25 32.96 -24.88
C LEU A 693 5.73 31.68 -24.17
N ASN A 694 5.44 31.79 -22.89
CA ASN A 694 4.76 30.77 -22.12
C ASN A 694 3.24 30.99 -22.18
N ILE A 695 2.49 29.97 -22.59
CA ILE A 695 1.04 29.92 -22.74
C ILE A 695 0.53 28.89 -21.73
N GLU A 696 -0.16 29.36 -20.70
CA GLU A 696 -0.73 28.52 -19.63
C GLU A 696 -2.26 28.66 -19.68
N ALA A 697 -2.95 27.52 -19.68
CA ALA A 697 -4.41 27.47 -19.58
C ALA A 697 -4.79 26.24 -18.74
N GLU A 698 -6.05 26.11 -18.40
CA GLU A 698 -6.54 24.96 -17.63
C GLU A 698 -6.21 23.65 -18.37
N GLY A 699 -5.34 22.81 -17.74
CA GLY A 699 -4.86 21.55 -18.31
C GLY A 699 -3.91 21.66 -19.50
N PHE A 700 -3.32 22.84 -19.75
CA PHE A 700 -2.41 23.05 -20.89
C PHE A 700 -1.29 24.02 -20.54
N GLN A 701 -0.07 23.67 -20.92
CA GLN A 701 1.09 24.56 -20.90
C GLN A 701 1.94 24.33 -22.14
N LYS A 702 2.35 25.42 -22.79
CA LYS A 702 3.25 25.41 -23.95
C LYS A 702 4.17 26.61 -23.94
N THR A 703 5.46 26.39 -24.20
CA THR A 703 6.43 27.47 -24.44
C THR A 703 6.79 27.55 -25.91
N VAL A 704 6.66 28.71 -26.49
CA VAL A 704 6.93 28.96 -27.91
C VAL A 704 8.02 30.02 -28.04
N LYS A 705 9.04 29.73 -28.82
CA LYS A 705 10.08 30.69 -29.19
C LYS A 705 9.56 31.60 -30.31
N ILE A 706 9.41 32.90 -30.05
CA ILE A 706 8.99 33.93 -31.02
C ILE A 706 10.24 34.56 -31.62
N LEU A 707 10.38 34.51 -32.94
CA LEU A 707 11.51 35.02 -33.68
C LEU A 707 11.13 36.31 -34.40
N LYS A 708 12.01 37.32 -34.32
CA LYS A 708 11.89 38.53 -35.17
C LYS A 708 12.21 38.17 -36.61
N LYS A 709 11.34 38.61 -37.55
CA LYS A 709 11.55 38.52 -38.98
C LYS A 709 12.68 39.45 -39.44
#